data_996d2d4cfde788d8a6ebc4685c884368
#
_entry.id   996d2d4cfde788d8a6ebc4685c884368
#
_cell.length_a   1.000
_cell.length_b   1.000
_cell.length_c   1.000
_cell.angle_alpha   90.00
_cell.angle_beta   90.00
_cell.angle_gamma   90.00
#
_symmetry.space_group_name_H-M   'P 1'
#
loop_
_entity.id
_entity.type
_entity.pdbx_description
1 polymer ?
#
loop_
_entity_poly.entity_id
_entity_poly.type
_entity_poly.pdbx_seq_one_letter_code
_entity_poly.pdbx_strand_id
1 'polypeptide(L)'
;MSTFLQTYDAHVKERAALGIPPLPLTAQQTAEVIELLKNPPAGKDAFLLDLLTHRVPPGVDDAAKVKASFLAAVAHGDFKVGLISKAKATELLGTMVGGYNVKPLIDLLDDAEVASIAAEGLKHTLLMFDAFHDVAEKASKGNAQAKAVMQSWADGEWFTKNPEVAQSITVTVFKVPGETNTDDLSPAPDAWSRPDIPMHALAMLKNTRPDAAFKPEEDGKRGPIQFIEDLKKKGHLVAYVGDVVGTGSSRKSATNSVVWMTGKDIPFVPNKRYGGVTLGNKIAPIFFNTQEDSGCLPIEVDVGGLEMGDVIEVRPYEGKIVKDGKTVAEFQLKSDVLFDEVRAGGRINLIIGRSLTGKAREFLGLPASTLFRLPQSPADSGKGFTLAQKMVGRACGLPEGKGIRPGTYCEPKMTTVGSQDTTGPMTRDELKDLACLGFSADMVMQSFCHTSAYPKPVDVKTHRELPHFMSDRGGVALRPGDGVIHSWLNRLLLPDTVGTGGDSHTRFPIGISFPAGSGLVAFGAATGVMPLDMPESVLVRFKGKMQPGVTLRDLVHAIPLYAIKAGLLTVEKKGKKNIFSGRILEIEGLPDLKVEQAFELSDASAERSASGCTIKLNKEPIMEYLRSNIVLMKNMIANGYQDRRTLERRIKSVEAWLAKPDLLEADKDAEYAAVIEIDLADIKEPIVCCPNDPDDAKFMSEVSGTKIDEAFIGSCMTNIGHFRAAAKVLEGQRDIPVRLWVAPPTKMDQNELTKEGYYSTFGQAGARTETPGCSLCMGNQAQVREGATVISTSTRNFPNRLGKNTNVFLGSAELAAVCSKLGRIPTVAEYLEHTGVVTSAASEVYRYMNFDQIEEYAETAKGVTV
;
A
#
# COMPACT_ATOMS: atom_id res chain seq x y z
N MET A 1 -5.26 -44.26 10.93
CA MET A 1 -4.70 -43.04 10.32
C MET A 1 -4.84 -41.94 11.35
N SER A 2 -3.82 -41.11 11.52
CA SER A 2 -3.95 -39.98 12.48
C SER A 2 -5.03 -39.00 12.00
N THR A 3 -5.71 -38.34 12.90
CA THR A 3 -6.75 -37.32 12.59
C THR A 3 -6.19 -36.23 11.70
N PHE A 4 -4.92 -35.84 11.90
CA PHE A 4 -4.22 -34.86 11.06
C PHE A 4 -4.15 -35.28 9.60
N LEU A 5 -3.69 -36.52 9.32
CA LEU A 5 -3.55 -36.99 7.92
C LEU A 5 -4.88 -37.02 7.18
N GLN A 6 -5.96 -37.39 7.84
CA GLN A 6 -7.32 -37.40 7.27
C GLN A 6 -7.81 -35.98 6.97
N THR A 7 -7.65 -35.07 7.92
CA THR A 7 -8.08 -33.66 7.79
C THR A 7 -7.27 -32.95 6.71
N TYR A 8 -5.96 -33.19 6.67
CA TYR A 8 -5.07 -32.58 5.67
C TYR A 8 -5.37 -33.10 4.27
N ASP A 9 -5.61 -34.43 4.09
CA ASP A 9 -5.99 -35.00 2.79
C ASP A 9 -7.31 -34.42 2.28
N ALA A 10 -8.31 -34.25 3.15
CA ALA A 10 -9.57 -33.59 2.80
C ALA A 10 -9.36 -32.14 2.36
N HIS A 11 -8.51 -31.40 3.09
CA HIS A 11 -8.15 -30.02 2.73
C HIS A 11 -7.42 -29.93 1.38
N VAL A 12 -6.47 -30.83 1.14
CA VAL A 12 -5.77 -30.90 -0.16
C VAL A 12 -6.75 -31.11 -1.31
N LYS A 13 -7.72 -32.04 -1.15
CA LYS A 13 -8.76 -32.32 -2.16
C LYS A 13 -9.68 -31.13 -2.42
N GLU A 14 -10.11 -30.45 -1.36
CA GLU A 14 -10.92 -29.22 -1.46
C GLU A 14 -10.19 -28.14 -2.26
N ARG A 15 -8.94 -27.89 -1.94
CA ARG A 15 -8.10 -26.91 -2.63
C ARG A 15 -7.79 -27.29 -4.07
N ALA A 16 -7.50 -28.56 -4.31
CA ALA A 16 -7.26 -29.12 -5.65
C ALA A 16 -8.49 -28.96 -6.57
N ALA A 17 -9.70 -29.11 -6.05
CA ALA A 17 -10.94 -28.84 -6.78
C ALA A 17 -11.04 -27.39 -7.27
N LEU A 18 -10.37 -26.46 -6.58
CA LEU A 18 -10.22 -25.06 -6.97
C LEU A 18 -8.99 -24.81 -7.86
N GLY A 19 -8.16 -25.81 -8.12
CA GLY A 19 -6.91 -25.68 -8.88
C GLY A 19 -5.81 -24.91 -8.14
N ILE A 20 -5.83 -24.89 -6.80
CA ILE A 20 -4.87 -24.17 -5.95
C ILE A 20 -4.25 -25.11 -4.90
N PRO A 21 -3.02 -24.81 -4.43
CA PRO A 21 -2.36 -25.62 -3.42
C PRO A 21 -3.05 -25.52 -2.05
N PRO A 22 -2.81 -26.50 -1.15
CA PRO A 22 -3.26 -26.40 0.23
C PRO A 22 -2.64 -25.18 0.92
N LEU A 23 -3.27 -24.71 2.01
CA LEU A 23 -2.70 -23.66 2.85
C LEU A 23 -1.37 -24.12 3.46
N PRO A 24 -0.45 -23.20 3.76
CA PRO A 24 0.73 -23.51 4.56
C PRO A 24 0.34 -24.09 5.92
N LEU A 25 1.20 -24.91 6.50
CA LEU A 25 0.96 -25.53 7.81
C LEU A 25 0.95 -24.47 8.91
N THR A 26 0.00 -24.59 9.82
CA THR A 26 0.00 -23.82 11.08
C THR A 26 1.05 -24.37 12.06
N ALA A 27 1.32 -23.63 13.15
CA ALA A 27 2.21 -24.10 14.22
C ALA A 27 1.75 -25.44 14.81
N GLN A 28 0.45 -25.60 15.06
CA GLN A 28 -0.14 -26.85 15.56
C GLN A 28 0.06 -27.98 14.55
N GLN A 29 -0.26 -27.79 13.28
CA GLN A 29 -0.08 -28.80 12.25
C GLN A 29 1.39 -29.17 12.06
N THR A 30 2.30 -28.20 12.15
CA THR A 30 3.74 -28.44 12.09
C THR A 30 4.19 -29.33 13.25
N ALA A 31 3.69 -29.07 14.47
CA ALA A 31 3.96 -29.91 15.63
C ALA A 31 3.42 -31.34 15.44
N GLU A 32 2.22 -31.49 14.88
CA GLU A 32 1.62 -32.82 14.56
C GLU A 32 2.46 -33.58 13.50
N VAL A 33 2.96 -32.90 12.47
CA VAL A 33 3.87 -33.49 11.49
C VAL A 33 5.17 -33.98 12.15
N ILE A 34 5.72 -33.19 13.05
CA ILE A 34 6.93 -33.55 13.80
C ILE A 34 6.70 -34.80 14.67
N GLU A 35 5.57 -34.88 15.38
CA GLU A 35 5.21 -36.06 16.16
C GLU A 35 5.09 -37.32 15.27
N LEU A 36 4.48 -37.18 14.09
CA LEU A 36 4.40 -38.28 13.14
C LEU A 36 5.76 -38.69 12.54
N LEU A 37 6.70 -37.75 12.38
CA LEU A 37 8.06 -38.03 11.91
C LEU A 37 8.88 -38.83 12.94
N LYS A 38 8.53 -38.80 14.22
CA LYS A 38 9.18 -39.63 15.26
C LYS A 38 8.88 -41.11 15.07
N ASN A 39 7.63 -41.43 14.68
CA ASN A 39 7.15 -42.79 14.37
C ASN A 39 6.19 -42.73 13.18
N PRO A 40 6.70 -42.67 11.96
CA PRO A 40 5.87 -42.45 10.80
C PRO A 40 4.95 -43.65 10.51
N PRO A 41 3.69 -43.43 10.13
CA PRO A 41 2.85 -44.47 9.58
C PRO A 41 3.47 -45.07 8.30
N ALA A 42 3.26 -46.34 8.09
CA ALA A 42 3.83 -47.06 6.96
C ALA A 42 3.57 -46.33 5.63
N GLY A 43 4.62 -46.08 4.87
CA GLY A 43 4.59 -45.43 3.55
C GLY A 43 4.32 -43.93 3.58
N LYS A 44 4.41 -43.26 4.76
CA LYS A 44 4.24 -41.79 4.88
C LYS A 44 5.54 -41.02 5.10
N ASP A 45 6.67 -41.67 5.18
CA ASP A 45 7.97 -41.08 5.48
C ASP A 45 8.31 -39.88 4.57
N ALA A 46 8.31 -40.12 3.25
CA ALA A 46 8.64 -39.10 2.26
C ALA A 46 7.60 -37.95 2.26
N PHE A 47 6.32 -38.26 2.43
CA PHE A 47 5.26 -37.28 2.48
C PHE A 47 5.38 -36.36 3.69
N LEU A 48 5.65 -36.89 4.88
CA LEU A 48 5.83 -36.11 6.10
C LEU A 48 7.06 -35.22 6.04
N LEU A 49 8.16 -35.75 5.46
CA LEU A 49 9.39 -34.97 5.25
C LEU A 49 9.16 -33.85 4.24
N ASP A 50 8.40 -34.10 3.18
CA ASP A 50 8.03 -33.08 2.20
C ASP A 50 7.19 -31.98 2.84
N LEU A 51 6.21 -32.31 3.69
CA LEU A 51 5.42 -31.33 4.43
C LEU A 51 6.30 -30.43 5.30
N LEU A 52 7.22 -31.02 6.07
CA LEU A 52 8.14 -30.25 6.92
C LEU A 52 9.07 -29.36 6.09
N THR A 53 9.50 -29.82 4.95
CA THR A 53 10.45 -29.12 4.07
C THR A 53 9.79 -27.96 3.32
N HIS A 54 8.62 -28.20 2.69
CA HIS A 54 8.06 -27.30 1.68
C HIS A 54 6.76 -26.60 2.09
N ARG A 55 6.11 -27.02 3.20
CA ARG A 55 4.78 -26.50 3.54
C ARG A 55 4.74 -25.64 4.80
N VAL A 56 5.88 -25.39 5.45
CA VAL A 56 6.00 -24.52 6.62
C VAL A 56 6.36 -23.10 6.18
N PRO A 57 5.63 -22.07 6.63
CA PRO A 57 5.97 -20.66 6.35
C PRO A 57 7.37 -20.29 6.85
N PRO A 58 8.06 -19.34 6.19
CA PRO A 58 9.41 -18.92 6.58
C PRO A 58 9.44 -17.85 7.67
N GLY A 59 10.63 -17.39 8.00
CA GLY A 59 10.90 -16.20 8.82
C GLY A 59 10.57 -16.39 10.30
N VAL A 60 9.79 -15.45 10.85
CA VAL A 60 9.36 -15.47 12.27
C VAL A 60 7.87 -15.84 12.40
N ASP A 61 7.39 -16.68 11.51
CA ASP A 61 6.08 -17.32 11.69
C ASP A 61 6.13 -18.32 12.85
N ASP A 62 5.00 -18.51 13.57
CA ASP A 62 4.94 -19.45 14.68
C ASP A 62 5.22 -20.89 14.24
N ALA A 63 4.80 -21.28 13.05
CA ALA A 63 5.12 -22.58 12.47
C ALA A 63 6.62 -22.73 12.15
N ALA A 64 7.27 -21.67 11.69
CA ALA A 64 8.71 -21.64 11.48
C ALA A 64 9.47 -21.80 12.80
N LYS A 65 8.98 -21.22 13.89
CA LYS A 65 9.56 -21.40 15.23
C LYS A 65 9.53 -22.86 15.65
N VAL A 66 8.42 -23.54 15.48
CA VAL A 66 8.25 -24.97 15.80
C VAL A 66 9.21 -25.82 14.96
N LYS A 67 9.26 -25.60 13.64
CA LYS A 67 10.18 -26.29 12.72
C LYS A 67 11.65 -26.07 13.11
N ALA A 68 12.06 -24.82 13.30
CA ALA A 68 13.45 -24.49 13.61
C ALA A 68 13.90 -25.08 14.95
N SER A 69 13.05 -25.03 15.99
CA SER A 69 13.35 -25.59 17.31
C SER A 69 13.56 -27.11 17.23
N PHE A 70 12.72 -27.82 16.51
CA PHE A 70 12.87 -29.27 16.30
C PHE A 70 14.15 -29.60 15.53
N LEU A 71 14.37 -28.94 14.38
CA LEU A 71 15.56 -29.18 13.56
C LEU A 71 16.84 -28.83 14.30
N ALA A 72 16.85 -27.77 15.10
CA ALA A 72 18.00 -27.39 15.94
C ALA A 72 18.31 -28.47 16.97
N ALA A 73 17.31 -29.02 17.68
CA ALA A 73 17.52 -30.09 18.62
C ALA A 73 18.13 -31.36 17.98
N VAL A 74 17.66 -31.70 16.77
CA VAL A 74 18.23 -32.84 16.00
C VAL A 74 19.66 -32.52 15.54
N ALA A 75 19.89 -31.31 15.02
CA ALA A 75 21.20 -30.89 14.52
C ALA A 75 22.28 -30.79 15.62
N HIS A 76 21.89 -30.38 16.83
CA HIS A 76 22.80 -30.38 17.99
C HIS A 76 23.00 -31.77 18.58
N GLY A 77 22.17 -32.75 18.20
CA GLY A 77 22.24 -34.11 18.74
C GLY A 77 21.48 -34.33 20.05
N ASP A 78 20.71 -33.35 20.50
CA ASP A 78 19.87 -33.41 21.70
C ASP A 78 18.68 -34.35 21.54
N PHE A 79 18.26 -34.57 20.29
CA PHE A 79 17.17 -35.43 19.93
C PHE A 79 17.46 -36.27 18.67
N LYS A 80 17.06 -37.53 18.67
CA LYS A 80 17.29 -38.44 17.52
C LYS A 80 15.96 -38.84 16.87
N VAL A 81 15.91 -38.70 15.54
CA VAL A 81 14.79 -39.15 14.71
C VAL A 81 15.35 -40.01 13.57
N GLY A 82 14.74 -41.18 13.35
CA GLY A 82 15.27 -42.14 12.35
C GLY A 82 15.33 -41.58 10.92
N LEU A 83 14.42 -40.71 10.55
CA LEU A 83 14.33 -40.14 9.20
C LEU A 83 15.19 -38.90 8.96
N ILE A 84 15.62 -38.24 10.01
CA ILE A 84 16.33 -36.98 9.90
C ILE A 84 17.65 -37.08 10.67
N SER A 85 18.75 -37.26 9.94
CA SER A 85 20.10 -37.24 10.52
C SER A 85 20.48 -35.82 10.96
N LYS A 86 21.52 -35.70 11.76
CA LYS A 86 22.12 -34.46 12.18
C LYS A 86 22.46 -33.56 10.98
N ALA A 87 23.10 -34.18 9.93
CA ALA A 87 23.40 -33.48 8.69
C ALA A 87 22.15 -33.02 7.95
N LYS A 88 21.12 -33.86 7.86
CA LYS A 88 19.86 -33.51 7.20
C LYS A 88 19.09 -32.40 7.95
N ALA A 89 19.08 -32.42 9.27
CA ALA A 89 18.47 -31.36 10.07
C ALA A 89 19.18 -30.01 9.84
N THR A 90 20.52 -30.02 9.78
CA THR A 90 21.31 -28.81 9.47
C THR A 90 21.05 -28.30 8.06
N GLU A 91 20.96 -29.18 7.07
CA GLU A 91 20.59 -28.83 5.70
C GLU A 91 19.19 -28.19 5.65
N LEU A 92 18.19 -28.77 6.33
CA LEU A 92 16.83 -28.25 6.37
C LEU A 92 16.75 -26.90 7.08
N LEU A 93 17.54 -26.65 8.13
CA LEU A 93 17.68 -25.31 8.72
C LEU A 93 18.20 -24.32 7.68
N GLY A 94 19.15 -24.69 6.84
CA GLY A 94 19.68 -23.84 5.76
C GLY A 94 18.65 -23.48 4.68
N THR A 95 17.55 -24.21 4.56
CA THR A 95 16.46 -23.91 3.60
C THR A 95 15.47 -22.82 4.10
N MET A 96 15.56 -22.45 5.39
CA MET A 96 14.61 -21.54 6.04
C MET A 96 15.02 -20.08 5.90
N VAL A 97 15.02 -19.45 4.91
CA VAL A 97 15.27 -18.08 4.40
C VAL A 97 15.67 -16.98 5.42
N GLY A 98 15.78 -17.25 6.72
CA GLY A 98 16.08 -16.30 7.80
C GLY A 98 15.14 -16.44 9.00
N GLY A 99 15.39 -15.70 10.06
CA GLY A 99 14.61 -15.76 11.29
C GLY A 99 15.11 -16.81 12.27
N TYR A 100 14.25 -17.71 12.69
CA TYR A 100 14.54 -18.67 13.78
C TYR A 100 15.62 -19.71 13.46
N ASN A 101 16.00 -19.89 12.20
CA ASN A 101 17.07 -20.80 11.79
C ASN A 101 18.48 -20.19 11.90
N VAL A 102 18.61 -18.85 11.99
CA VAL A 102 19.88 -18.14 11.91
C VAL A 102 20.78 -18.49 13.08
N LYS A 103 20.29 -18.31 14.31
CA LYS A 103 21.09 -18.61 15.50
C LYS A 103 21.53 -20.08 15.58
N PRO A 104 20.67 -21.08 15.37
CA PRO A 104 21.10 -22.48 15.32
C PRO A 104 22.21 -22.75 14.31
N LEU A 105 22.13 -22.20 13.10
CA LEU A 105 23.15 -22.34 12.07
C LEU A 105 24.50 -21.73 12.50
N ILE A 106 24.46 -20.55 13.17
CA ILE A 106 25.67 -19.90 13.69
C ILE A 106 26.31 -20.76 14.80
N ASP A 107 25.52 -21.30 15.71
CA ASP A 107 25.99 -22.16 16.78
C ASP A 107 26.64 -23.42 16.19
N LEU A 108 26.06 -24.01 15.16
CA LEU A 108 26.59 -25.23 14.46
C LEU A 108 27.89 -25.00 13.68
N LEU A 109 28.35 -23.77 13.48
CA LEU A 109 29.66 -23.48 12.90
C LEU A 109 30.83 -24.00 13.75
N ASP A 110 30.59 -24.28 15.03
CA ASP A 110 31.56 -24.85 15.94
C ASP A 110 31.51 -26.39 16.00
N ASP A 111 30.51 -27.02 15.36
CA ASP A 111 30.35 -28.48 15.36
C ASP A 111 31.01 -29.09 14.14
N ALA A 112 32.15 -29.78 14.36
CA ALA A 112 32.98 -30.34 13.30
C ALA A 112 32.25 -31.28 12.34
N GLU A 113 31.16 -31.92 12.76
CA GLU A 113 30.38 -32.86 11.94
C GLU A 113 29.52 -32.15 10.90
N VAL A 114 28.96 -31.00 11.23
CA VAL A 114 27.95 -30.27 10.42
C VAL A 114 28.32 -28.83 10.10
N ALA A 115 29.42 -28.32 10.58
CA ALA A 115 29.84 -26.92 10.41
C ALA A 115 29.87 -26.47 8.94
N SER A 116 30.34 -27.35 8.02
CA SER A 116 30.34 -27.03 6.58
C SER A 116 28.90 -26.89 6.01
N ILE A 117 27.98 -27.73 6.47
CA ILE A 117 26.57 -27.69 6.06
C ILE A 117 25.90 -26.45 6.61
N ALA A 118 26.17 -26.09 7.87
CA ALA A 118 25.67 -24.86 8.49
C ALA A 118 26.19 -23.60 7.76
N ALA A 119 27.48 -23.61 7.39
CA ALA A 119 28.07 -22.54 6.60
C ALA A 119 27.38 -22.37 5.24
N GLU A 120 27.10 -23.46 4.52
CA GLU A 120 26.39 -23.40 3.24
C GLU A 120 24.97 -22.77 3.43
N GLY A 121 24.26 -23.13 4.49
CA GLY A 121 22.97 -22.50 4.81
C GLY A 121 23.09 -20.99 5.04
N LEU A 122 24.08 -20.56 5.81
CA LEU A 122 24.32 -19.15 6.10
C LEU A 122 24.76 -18.32 4.87
N LYS A 123 25.54 -18.90 3.96
CA LYS A 123 25.97 -18.22 2.72
C LYS A 123 24.79 -17.72 1.88
N HIS A 124 23.63 -18.39 1.97
CA HIS A 124 22.40 -18.04 1.22
C HIS A 124 21.38 -17.25 2.05
N THR A 125 21.62 -17.06 3.33
CA THR A 125 20.71 -16.33 4.23
C THR A 125 21.02 -14.85 4.19
N LEU A 126 20.07 -14.03 3.70
CA LEU A 126 20.22 -12.58 3.58
C LEU A 126 19.78 -11.84 4.85
N LEU A 127 18.79 -12.36 5.57
CA LEU A 127 18.17 -11.73 6.73
C LEU A 127 19.00 -11.95 8.01
N MET A 128 20.25 -11.48 7.98
CA MET A 128 21.18 -11.62 9.09
C MET A 128 21.04 -10.52 10.13
N PHE A 129 20.77 -9.28 9.70
CA PHE A 129 20.68 -8.11 10.58
C PHE A 129 21.80 -8.08 11.64
N ASP A 130 21.47 -8.02 12.92
CA ASP A 130 22.45 -7.99 14.01
C ASP A 130 23.23 -9.31 14.16
N ALA A 131 22.67 -10.43 13.75
CA ALA A 131 23.35 -11.74 13.75
C ALA A 131 24.60 -11.80 12.84
N PHE A 132 24.75 -10.82 11.92
CA PHE A 132 26.00 -10.62 11.19
C PHE A 132 27.21 -10.52 12.15
N HIS A 133 27.07 -9.81 13.26
CA HIS A 133 28.15 -9.63 14.23
C HIS A 133 28.56 -10.93 14.93
N ASP A 134 27.64 -11.87 15.12
CA ASP A 134 27.95 -13.18 15.71
C ASP A 134 28.82 -14.03 14.79
N VAL A 135 28.56 -13.99 13.48
CA VAL A 135 29.40 -14.64 12.47
C VAL A 135 30.78 -13.97 12.37
N ALA A 136 30.79 -12.63 12.37
CA ALA A 136 32.03 -11.84 12.35
C ALA A 136 32.92 -12.13 13.57
N GLU A 137 32.35 -12.26 14.75
CA GLU A 137 33.04 -12.60 15.98
C GLU A 137 33.68 -13.99 15.87
N LYS A 138 32.94 -15.01 15.41
CA LYS A 138 33.49 -16.37 15.19
C LYS A 138 34.61 -16.36 14.16
N ALA A 139 34.46 -15.61 13.07
CA ALA A 139 35.52 -15.48 12.05
C ALA A 139 36.77 -14.83 12.63
N SER A 140 36.63 -13.78 13.46
CA SER A 140 37.74 -13.12 14.14
C SER A 140 38.46 -14.02 15.13
N LYS A 141 37.75 -14.94 15.76
CA LYS A 141 38.28 -15.97 16.67
C LYS A 141 38.90 -17.17 15.95
N GLY A 142 38.95 -17.16 14.63
CA GLY A 142 39.61 -18.15 13.81
C GLY A 142 38.75 -19.31 13.29
N ASN A 143 37.42 -19.28 13.49
CA ASN A 143 36.53 -20.29 12.93
C ASN A 143 36.57 -20.26 11.40
N ALA A 144 37.08 -21.37 10.78
CA ALA A 144 37.28 -21.45 9.33
C ALA A 144 35.95 -21.37 8.53
N GLN A 145 34.88 -21.94 9.07
CA GLN A 145 33.59 -21.93 8.39
C GLN A 145 32.94 -20.55 8.46
N ALA A 146 33.05 -19.84 9.58
CA ALA A 146 32.61 -18.45 9.70
C ALA A 146 33.37 -17.54 8.73
N LYS A 147 34.69 -17.73 8.58
CA LYS A 147 35.49 -17.02 7.55
C LYS A 147 34.98 -17.28 6.14
N ALA A 148 34.69 -18.56 5.83
CA ALA A 148 34.15 -18.93 4.52
C ALA A 148 32.77 -18.28 4.26
N VAL A 149 31.91 -18.16 5.26
CA VAL A 149 30.63 -17.46 5.16
C VAL A 149 30.85 -15.96 4.89
N MET A 150 31.72 -15.29 5.65
CA MET A 150 32.10 -13.90 5.46
C MET A 150 32.63 -13.62 4.05
N GLN A 151 33.51 -14.50 3.55
CA GLN A 151 34.06 -14.39 2.19
C GLN A 151 32.96 -14.53 1.13
N SER A 152 32.09 -15.54 1.27
CA SER A 152 30.94 -15.75 0.36
C SER A 152 30.01 -14.54 0.29
N TRP A 153 29.70 -13.92 1.43
CA TRP A 153 28.91 -12.68 1.47
C TRP A 153 29.66 -11.51 0.81
N ALA A 154 30.95 -11.37 1.07
CA ALA A 154 31.80 -10.32 0.47
C ALA A 154 31.91 -10.46 -1.06
N ASP A 155 31.93 -11.68 -1.57
CA ASP A 155 31.99 -11.99 -3.01
C ASP A 155 30.60 -11.88 -3.68
N GLY A 156 29.54 -11.73 -2.90
CA GLY A 156 28.17 -11.64 -3.42
C GLY A 156 27.67 -12.93 -4.06
N GLU A 157 28.12 -14.11 -3.58
CA GLU A 157 27.72 -15.41 -4.14
C GLU A 157 26.20 -15.62 -4.08
N TRP A 158 25.51 -15.11 -3.07
CA TRP A 158 24.05 -15.13 -2.96
C TRP A 158 23.35 -14.54 -4.20
N PHE A 159 24.01 -13.60 -4.88
CA PHE A 159 23.51 -12.92 -6.07
C PHE A 159 24.00 -13.60 -7.36
N THR A 160 25.32 -13.89 -7.44
CA THR A 160 25.94 -14.44 -8.64
C THR A 160 25.51 -15.87 -8.95
N LYS A 161 25.04 -16.64 -7.97
CA LYS A 161 24.46 -17.97 -8.18
C LYS A 161 23.17 -17.95 -9.00
N ASN A 162 22.41 -16.84 -8.96
CA ASN A 162 21.24 -16.68 -9.76
C ASN A 162 21.62 -16.30 -11.20
N PRO A 163 20.92 -16.83 -12.21
CA PRO A 163 21.20 -16.50 -13.59
C PRO A 163 20.92 -15.03 -13.86
N GLU A 164 21.67 -14.44 -14.77
CA GLU A 164 21.34 -13.11 -15.30
C GLU A 164 20.00 -13.16 -16.05
N VAL A 165 19.39 -11.99 -16.19
CA VAL A 165 18.19 -11.85 -17.03
C VAL A 165 18.55 -12.28 -18.47
N ALA A 166 17.71 -13.09 -19.08
CA ALA A 166 17.98 -13.61 -20.41
C ALA A 166 18.01 -12.47 -21.45
N GLN A 167 18.88 -12.61 -22.47
CA GLN A 167 18.98 -11.67 -23.59
C GLN A 167 17.66 -11.60 -24.41
N SER A 168 16.94 -12.72 -24.45
CA SER A 168 15.61 -12.82 -25.09
C SER A 168 14.70 -13.66 -24.21
N ILE A 169 13.53 -13.13 -23.89
CA ILE A 169 12.50 -13.78 -23.08
C ILE A 169 11.30 -14.02 -23.98
N THR A 170 11.03 -15.28 -24.33
CA THR A 170 9.83 -15.63 -25.10
C THR A 170 8.63 -15.73 -24.18
N VAL A 171 7.58 -14.98 -24.50
CA VAL A 171 6.33 -14.93 -23.72
C VAL A 171 5.11 -15.03 -24.61
N THR A 172 4.02 -15.52 -24.06
CA THR A 172 2.69 -15.46 -24.67
C THR A 172 1.91 -14.30 -24.08
N VAL A 173 1.31 -13.48 -24.93
CA VAL A 173 0.57 -12.27 -24.53
C VAL A 173 -0.80 -12.61 -23.95
N PHE A 174 -1.05 -12.20 -22.71
CA PHE A 174 -2.38 -12.11 -22.12
C PHE A 174 -2.78 -10.64 -22.08
N LYS A 175 -3.59 -10.18 -23.03
CA LYS A 175 -3.92 -8.77 -23.22
C LYS A 175 -5.24 -8.38 -22.60
N VAL A 176 -5.24 -7.36 -21.76
CA VAL A 176 -6.43 -6.71 -21.20
C VAL A 176 -6.50 -5.29 -21.71
N PRO A 177 -7.43 -4.99 -22.65
CA PRO A 177 -7.55 -3.66 -23.24
C PRO A 177 -8.00 -2.61 -22.22
N GLY A 178 -7.65 -1.35 -22.49
CA GLY A 178 -8.03 -0.20 -21.67
C GLY A 178 -7.26 -0.10 -20.37
N GLU A 179 -7.92 0.46 -19.36
CA GLU A 179 -7.36 0.57 -18.00
C GLU A 179 -7.67 -0.67 -17.19
N THR A 180 -6.65 -1.23 -16.54
CA THR A 180 -6.80 -2.24 -15.50
C THR A 180 -6.38 -1.64 -14.19
N ASN A 181 -7.32 -1.40 -13.33
CA ASN A 181 -7.05 -0.86 -11.99
C ASN A 181 -6.88 -1.97 -10.95
N THR A 182 -6.49 -1.61 -9.76
CA THR A 182 -6.29 -2.59 -8.68
C THR A 182 -7.58 -3.21 -8.15
N ASP A 183 -8.76 -2.62 -8.42
CA ASP A 183 -10.05 -3.27 -8.14
C ASP A 183 -10.35 -4.40 -9.14
N ASP A 184 -9.87 -4.30 -10.39
CA ASP A 184 -9.95 -5.40 -11.37
C ASP A 184 -9.04 -6.58 -10.98
N LEU A 185 -7.81 -6.27 -10.54
CA LEU A 185 -6.79 -7.28 -10.23
C LEU A 185 -6.93 -7.88 -8.82
N SER A 186 -7.52 -7.14 -7.90
CA SER A 186 -7.73 -7.51 -6.49
C SER A 186 -9.02 -6.88 -5.98
N PRO A 187 -10.19 -7.44 -6.35
CA PRO A 187 -11.48 -6.85 -6.02
C PRO A 187 -11.68 -6.62 -4.53
N ALA A 188 -12.24 -5.47 -4.18
CA ALA A 188 -12.49 -5.10 -2.80
C ALA A 188 -13.41 -6.07 -2.04
N PRO A 189 -14.51 -6.61 -2.64
CA PRO A 189 -15.35 -7.61 -1.99
C PRO A 189 -14.64 -8.91 -1.63
N ASP A 190 -13.50 -9.21 -2.28
CA ASP A 190 -12.67 -10.39 -2.04
C ASP A 190 -11.46 -10.11 -1.14
N ALA A 191 -11.39 -8.93 -0.52
CA ALA A 191 -10.27 -8.53 0.34
C ALA A 191 -9.94 -9.52 1.48
N TRP A 192 -10.93 -10.27 1.94
CA TRP A 192 -10.81 -11.30 2.96
C TRP A 192 -9.84 -12.42 2.58
N SER A 193 -9.67 -12.69 1.29
CA SER A 193 -8.80 -13.77 0.77
C SER A 193 -7.37 -13.32 0.46
N ARG A 194 -7.04 -12.04 0.55
CA ARG A 194 -5.72 -11.49 0.19
C ARG A 194 -4.52 -12.18 0.83
N PRO A 195 -4.56 -12.60 2.11
CA PRO A 195 -3.45 -13.34 2.71
C PRO A 195 -3.23 -14.72 2.10
N ASP A 196 -4.27 -15.30 1.52
CA ASP A 196 -4.20 -16.55 0.77
C ASP A 196 -4.04 -16.24 -0.73
N ILE A 197 -2.80 -15.99 -1.15
CA ILE A 197 -2.49 -15.53 -2.51
C ILE A 197 -3.11 -16.41 -3.60
N PRO A 198 -3.00 -17.76 -3.56
CA PRO A 198 -3.62 -18.62 -4.57
C PRO A 198 -5.15 -18.47 -4.66
N MET A 199 -5.81 -18.36 -3.51
CA MET A 199 -7.27 -18.16 -3.44
C MET A 199 -7.66 -16.79 -3.99
N HIS A 200 -6.94 -15.74 -3.56
CA HIS A 200 -7.25 -14.38 -3.99
C HIS A 200 -7.05 -14.17 -5.49
N ALA A 201 -6.02 -14.80 -6.06
CA ALA A 201 -5.75 -14.73 -7.50
C ALA A 201 -6.92 -15.27 -8.36
N LEU A 202 -7.78 -16.11 -7.80
CA LEU A 202 -8.98 -16.59 -8.49
C LEU A 202 -10.04 -15.50 -8.73
N ALA A 203 -9.97 -14.39 -7.97
CA ALA A 203 -10.88 -13.27 -8.12
C ALA A 203 -10.41 -12.24 -9.17
N MET A 204 -9.19 -12.39 -9.70
CA MET A 204 -8.62 -11.47 -10.69
C MET A 204 -9.50 -11.40 -11.94
N LEU A 205 -9.84 -10.17 -12.36
CA LEU A 205 -10.62 -9.89 -13.57
C LEU A 205 -12.00 -10.58 -13.63
N LYS A 206 -12.62 -10.81 -12.48
CA LYS A 206 -13.94 -11.47 -12.40
C LYS A 206 -15.10 -10.61 -12.92
N ASN A 207 -14.91 -9.30 -13.01
CA ASN A 207 -15.94 -8.38 -13.51
C ASN A 207 -15.94 -8.36 -15.04
N THR A 208 -17.12 -8.13 -15.62
CA THR A 208 -17.29 -8.06 -17.07
C THR A 208 -16.47 -6.93 -17.69
N ARG A 209 -15.73 -7.24 -18.74
CA ARG A 209 -14.98 -6.30 -19.56
C ARG A 209 -15.40 -6.48 -21.02
N PRO A 210 -16.21 -5.55 -21.59
CA PRO A 210 -16.77 -5.70 -22.93
C PRO A 210 -15.72 -5.89 -24.03
N ASP A 211 -14.54 -5.24 -23.86
CA ASP A 211 -13.47 -5.24 -24.86
C ASP A 211 -12.45 -6.38 -24.66
N ALA A 212 -12.62 -7.23 -23.64
CA ALA A 212 -11.70 -8.34 -23.39
C ALA A 212 -12.04 -9.57 -24.23
N ALA A 213 -11.02 -10.32 -24.64
CA ALA A 213 -11.18 -11.59 -25.36
C ALA A 213 -11.73 -12.73 -24.48
N PHE A 214 -11.93 -12.51 -23.20
CA PHE A 214 -12.45 -13.45 -22.22
C PHE A 214 -13.70 -12.89 -21.52
N LYS A 215 -14.56 -13.78 -21.06
CA LYS A 215 -15.68 -13.45 -20.19
C LYS A 215 -15.34 -13.82 -18.72
N PRO A 216 -15.92 -13.15 -17.74
CA PRO A 216 -15.61 -13.39 -16.33
C PRO A 216 -15.85 -14.82 -15.91
N GLU A 217 -17.00 -15.35 -16.21
CA GLU A 217 -17.38 -16.73 -15.90
C GLU A 217 -18.49 -17.19 -16.87
N GLU A 218 -18.30 -18.31 -17.54
CA GLU A 218 -19.33 -18.99 -18.32
C GLU A 218 -19.31 -20.47 -18.00
N ASP A 219 -20.49 -21.07 -17.71
CA ASP A 219 -20.69 -22.50 -17.47
C ASP A 219 -19.75 -23.12 -16.42
N GLY A 220 -19.49 -22.39 -15.32
CA GLY A 220 -18.59 -22.81 -14.26
C GLY A 220 -17.10 -22.79 -14.62
N LYS A 221 -16.73 -22.23 -15.77
CA LYS A 221 -15.35 -21.99 -16.17
C LYS A 221 -14.90 -20.62 -15.65
N ARG A 222 -13.71 -20.60 -15.08
CA ARG A 222 -13.09 -19.39 -14.53
C ARG A 222 -12.46 -18.55 -15.64
N GLY A 223 -13.28 -17.84 -16.39
CA GLY A 223 -12.94 -16.95 -17.48
C GLY A 223 -11.45 -16.61 -17.69
N PRO A 224 -10.92 -15.51 -17.08
CA PRO A 224 -9.54 -15.09 -17.33
C PRO A 224 -8.50 -16.12 -16.86
N ILE A 225 -8.76 -16.86 -15.79
CA ILE A 225 -7.85 -17.86 -15.22
C ILE A 225 -7.71 -19.06 -16.14
N GLN A 226 -8.83 -19.61 -16.61
CA GLN A 226 -8.81 -20.70 -17.58
C GLN A 226 -8.12 -20.25 -18.89
N PHE A 227 -8.36 -19.02 -19.30
CA PHE A 227 -7.73 -18.45 -20.49
C PHE A 227 -6.20 -18.39 -20.36
N ILE A 228 -5.68 -17.93 -19.21
CA ILE A 228 -4.24 -17.91 -18.93
C ILE A 228 -3.67 -19.33 -18.91
N GLU A 229 -4.35 -20.29 -18.27
CA GLU A 229 -3.91 -21.69 -18.26
C GLU A 229 -3.86 -22.30 -19.68
N ASP A 230 -4.80 -21.92 -20.54
CA ASP A 230 -4.79 -22.35 -21.95
C ASP A 230 -3.62 -21.70 -22.72
N LEU A 231 -3.29 -20.43 -22.46
CA LEU A 231 -2.13 -19.78 -23.06
C LEU A 231 -0.80 -20.44 -22.63
N LYS A 232 -0.70 -20.88 -21.38
CA LYS A 232 0.50 -21.62 -20.88
C LYS A 232 0.78 -22.91 -21.65
N LYS A 233 -0.26 -23.53 -22.24
CA LYS A 233 -0.09 -24.75 -23.08
C LYS A 233 0.76 -24.52 -24.33
N LYS A 234 1.02 -23.27 -24.72
CA LYS A 234 1.98 -22.94 -25.79
C LYS A 234 3.45 -23.17 -25.36
N GLY A 235 3.69 -23.47 -24.08
CA GLY A 235 5.03 -23.79 -23.55
C GLY A 235 5.90 -22.60 -23.21
N HIS A 236 5.35 -21.38 -23.22
CA HIS A 236 6.05 -20.17 -22.83
C HIS A 236 5.44 -19.53 -21.57
N LEU A 237 6.20 -18.67 -20.91
CA LEU A 237 5.68 -17.82 -19.84
C LEU A 237 4.57 -16.90 -20.42
N VAL A 238 3.57 -16.62 -19.61
CA VAL A 238 2.53 -15.66 -19.98
C VAL A 238 2.93 -14.27 -19.46
N ALA A 239 2.91 -13.27 -20.36
CA ALA A 239 3.09 -11.87 -19.98
C ALA A 239 1.73 -11.19 -19.80
N TYR A 240 1.57 -10.41 -18.74
CA TYR A 240 0.42 -9.52 -18.57
C TYR A 240 0.61 -8.26 -19.42
N VAL A 241 -0.35 -7.94 -20.28
CA VAL A 241 -0.25 -6.82 -21.22
C VAL A 241 -1.51 -5.95 -21.14
N GLY A 242 -1.34 -4.63 -21.02
CA GLY A 242 -2.47 -3.69 -20.95
C GLY A 242 -2.10 -2.27 -21.36
N ASP A 243 -3.10 -1.44 -21.68
CA ASP A 243 -2.86 -0.04 -22.06
C ASP A 243 -2.43 0.78 -20.83
N VAL A 244 -3.23 0.75 -19.75
CA VAL A 244 -2.92 1.39 -18.49
C VAL A 244 -3.10 0.36 -17.38
N VAL A 245 -2.04 0.05 -16.64
CA VAL A 245 -2.02 -1.08 -15.70
C VAL A 245 -1.79 -0.61 -14.27
N GLY A 246 -2.62 -1.11 -13.35
CA GLY A 246 -2.40 -1.03 -11.91
C GLY A 246 -2.73 0.30 -11.25
N THR A 247 -3.60 1.10 -11.85
CA THR A 247 -4.09 2.35 -11.23
C THR A 247 -4.91 2.12 -9.97
N GLY A 248 -5.07 3.15 -9.15
CA GLY A 248 -5.90 3.12 -7.96
C GLY A 248 -5.12 2.83 -6.68
N SER A 249 -5.56 1.82 -5.92
CA SER A 249 -5.03 1.54 -4.58
C SER A 249 -3.64 0.90 -4.59
N SER A 250 -2.86 1.10 -3.52
CA SER A 250 -1.54 0.49 -3.31
C SER A 250 -1.60 -0.99 -2.89
N ARG A 251 -2.38 -1.79 -3.61
CA ARG A 251 -2.61 -3.20 -3.26
C ARG A 251 -1.51 -4.09 -3.81
N LYS A 252 -0.58 -4.54 -2.98
CA LYS A 252 0.34 -5.62 -3.36
C LYS A 252 -0.42 -6.89 -3.78
N SER A 253 -1.63 -7.11 -3.24
CA SER A 253 -2.50 -8.22 -3.66
C SER A 253 -2.82 -8.21 -5.15
N ALA A 254 -2.91 -7.05 -5.80
CA ALA A 254 -3.07 -6.95 -7.24
C ALA A 254 -1.84 -7.50 -7.98
N THR A 255 -0.64 -7.11 -7.55
CA THR A 255 0.60 -7.69 -8.06
C THR A 255 0.69 -9.19 -7.77
N ASN A 256 0.38 -9.63 -6.54
CA ASN A 256 0.41 -11.04 -6.18
C ASN A 256 -0.52 -11.88 -7.07
N SER A 257 -1.71 -11.37 -7.43
CA SER A 257 -2.62 -12.06 -8.36
C SER A 257 -1.99 -12.25 -9.74
N VAL A 258 -1.40 -11.20 -10.30
CA VAL A 258 -0.69 -11.26 -11.59
C VAL A 258 0.51 -12.22 -11.50
N VAL A 259 1.32 -12.09 -10.47
CA VAL A 259 2.53 -12.92 -10.26
C VAL A 259 2.17 -14.38 -10.01
N TRP A 260 1.06 -14.65 -9.33
CA TRP A 260 0.58 -16.03 -9.17
C TRP A 260 0.29 -16.70 -10.52
N MET A 261 -0.18 -15.95 -11.49
CA MET A 261 -0.49 -16.45 -12.84
C MET A 261 0.74 -16.48 -13.76
N THR A 262 1.68 -15.55 -13.60
CA THR A 262 2.77 -15.31 -14.56
C THR A 262 4.17 -15.63 -14.02
N GLY A 263 4.34 -15.77 -12.72
CA GLY A 263 5.62 -15.97 -12.04
C GLY A 263 5.94 -17.43 -11.75
N LYS A 264 7.00 -17.63 -10.97
CA LYS A 264 7.56 -18.93 -10.53
C LYS A 264 7.48 -19.05 -9.01
N ASP A 265 7.40 -20.29 -8.52
CA ASP A 265 7.41 -20.57 -7.09
C ASP A 265 8.73 -20.14 -6.45
N ILE A 266 8.66 -19.57 -5.25
CA ILE A 266 9.84 -19.28 -4.43
C ILE A 266 10.24 -20.57 -3.72
N PRO A 267 11.47 -21.06 -3.89
CA PRO A 267 11.92 -22.29 -3.24
C PRO A 267 11.72 -22.24 -1.72
N PHE A 268 11.15 -23.29 -1.16
CA PHE A 268 10.86 -23.46 0.28
C PHE A 268 9.90 -22.42 0.90
N VAL A 269 9.27 -21.60 0.09
CA VAL A 269 8.26 -20.62 0.55
C VAL A 269 6.90 -21.01 -0.04
N PRO A 270 6.00 -21.60 0.76
CA PRO A 270 4.71 -22.08 0.25
C PRO A 270 3.81 -20.92 -0.18
N ASN A 271 3.07 -21.14 -1.28
CA ASN A 271 2.01 -20.27 -1.77
C ASN A 271 2.44 -18.84 -2.14
N LYS A 272 3.72 -18.64 -2.44
CA LYS A 272 4.26 -17.37 -2.97
C LYS A 272 5.04 -17.62 -4.25
N ARG A 273 4.95 -16.62 -5.15
CA ARG A 273 5.67 -16.62 -6.43
C ARG A 273 6.40 -15.30 -6.63
N TYR A 274 7.36 -15.30 -7.53
CA TYR A 274 8.15 -14.15 -7.93
C TYR A 274 8.38 -14.15 -9.44
N GLY A 275 8.79 -13.02 -9.98
CA GLY A 275 9.13 -12.88 -11.39
C GLY A 275 7.91 -12.66 -12.28
N GLY A 276 8.09 -12.84 -13.57
CA GLY A 276 7.11 -12.56 -14.61
C GLY A 276 7.41 -11.27 -15.38
N VAL A 277 6.67 -11.06 -16.47
CA VAL A 277 6.80 -9.88 -17.34
C VAL A 277 5.45 -9.17 -17.41
N THR A 278 5.45 -7.87 -17.22
CA THR A 278 4.29 -6.99 -17.41
C THR A 278 4.63 -5.91 -18.42
N LEU A 279 3.81 -5.76 -19.46
CA LEU A 279 3.96 -4.75 -20.50
C LEU A 279 2.77 -3.80 -20.45
N GLY A 280 3.01 -2.50 -20.47
CA GLY A 280 1.96 -1.49 -20.51
C GLY A 280 2.37 -0.21 -21.21
N ASN A 281 1.43 0.49 -21.86
CA ASN A 281 1.71 1.85 -22.33
C ASN A 281 2.04 2.74 -21.13
N LYS A 282 1.30 2.52 -20.02
CA LYS A 282 1.56 3.10 -18.71
C LYS A 282 1.35 2.05 -17.62
N ILE A 283 2.25 2.06 -16.66
CA ILE A 283 2.13 1.25 -15.43
C ILE A 283 2.13 2.21 -14.24
N ALA A 284 1.07 2.15 -13.44
CA ALA A 284 0.95 3.04 -12.29
C ALA A 284 2.14 2.87 -11.33
N PRO A 285 2.69 3.95 -10.78
CA PRO A 285 3.96 3.91 -10.05
C PRO A 285 3.99 2.94 -8.88
N ILE A 286 2.93 2.90 -8.07
CA ILE A 286 2.85 1.99 -6.92
C ILE A 286 2.79 0.53 -7.40
N PHE A 287 2.06 0.27 -8.48
CA PHE A 287 2.00 -1.07 -9.06
C PHE A 287 3.34 -1.47 -9.67
N PHE A 288 4.02 -0.55 -10.36
CA PHE A 288 5.37 -0.74 -10.88
C PHE A 288 6.32 -1.13 -9.75
N ASN A 289 6.36 -0.36 -8.66
CA ASN A 289 7.21 -0.63 -7.50
C ASN A 289 6.90 -1.97 -6.84
N THR A 290 5.64 -2.37 -6.74
CA THR A 290 5.28 -3.68 -6.17
C THR A 290 5.67 -4.84 -7.09
N GLN A 291 5.76 -4.61 -8.40
CA GLN A 291 6.32 -5.56 -9.36
C GLN A 291 7.82 -5.71 -9.16
N GLU A 292 8.57 -4.62 -8.98
CA GLU A 292 10.01 -4.63 -8.64
C GLU A 292 10.25 -5.42 -7.35
N ASP A 293 9.45 -5.18 -6.31
CA ASP A 293 9.54 -5.90 -5.03
C ASP A 293 9.30 -7.42 -5.19
N SER A 294 8.54 -7.81 -6.19
CA SER A 294 8.21 -9.21 -6.50
C SER A 294 9.14 -9.84 -7.54
N GLY A 295 10.22 -9.16 -7.92
CA GLY A 295 11.19 -9.64 -8.91
C GLY A 295 10.66 -9.76 -10.32
N CYS A 296 9.57 -9.04 -10.63
CA CYS A 296 9.02 -8.95 -11.98
C CYS A 296 9.85 -8.00 -12.85
N LEU A 297 9.65 -8.09 -14.15
CA LEU A 297 10.18 -7.16 -15.13
C LEU A 297 9.02 -6.32 -15.71
N PRO A 298 8.67 -5.17 -15.09
CA PRO A 298 7.69 -4.24 -15.62
C PRO A 298 8.33 -3.37 -16.70
N ILE A 299 7.68 -3.25 -17.86
CA ILE A 299 8.17 -2.48 -19.00
C ILE A 299 7.06 -1.57 -19.52
N GLU A 300 7.30 -0.27 -19.53
CA GLU A 300 6.45 0.68 -20.23
C GLU A 300 6.84 0.70 -21.72
N VAL A 301 5.89 0.32 -22.57
CA VAL A 301 6.08 0.18 -24.02
C VAL A 301 4.76 0.30 -24.74
N ASP A 302 4.77 0.74 -25.98
CA ASP A 302 3.56 0.71 -26.83
C ASP A 302 3.11 -0.73 -27.07
N VAL A 303 1.94 -1.07 -26.54
CA VAL A 303 1.32 -2.40 -26.69
C VAL A 303 0.23 -2.45 -27.76
N GLY A 304 0.03 -1.36 -28.52
CA GLY A 304 -1.02 -1.26 -29.54
C GLY A 304 -0.93 -2.32 -30.63
N GLY A 305 0.28 -2.75 -30.98
CA GLY A 305 0.55 -3.80 -31.98
C GLY A 305 0.52 -5.24 -31.46
N LEU A 306 0.20 -5.46 -30.17
CA LEU A 306 0.16 -6.78 -29.55
C LEU A 306 -1.29 -7.26 -29.42
N GLU A 307 -1.51 -8.53 -29.76
CA GLU A 307 -2.82 -9.18 -29.67
C GLU A 307 -2.82 -10.32 -28.65
N MET A 308 -4.00 -10.68 -28.14
CA MET A 308 -4.17 -11.81 -27.24
C MET A 308 -3.64 -13.10 -27.87
N GLY A 309 -2.78 -13.81 -27.15
CA GLY A 309 -2.20 -15.07 -27.57
C GLY A 309 -1.00 -14.97 -28.51
N ASP A 310 -0.55 -13.78 -28.84
CA ASP A 310 0.71 -13.57 -29.57
C ASP A 310 1.88 -14.20 -28.82
N VAL A 311 2.80 -14.82 -29.54
CA VAL A 311 4.10 -15.22 -28.99
C VAL A 311 5.13 -14.19 -29.44
N ILE A 312 5.77 -13.57 -28.46
CA ILE A 312 6.72 -12.48 -28.67
C ILE A 312 8.03 -12.73 -27.94
N GLU A 313 9.09 -12.12 -28.42
CA GLU A 313 10.38 -12.04 -27.72
C GLU A 313 10.54 -10.66 -27.12
N VAL A 314 10.71 -10.62 -25.80
CA VAL A 314 11.13 -9.40 -25.09
C VAL A 314 12.66 -9.43 -24.99
N ARG A 315 13.32 -8.44 -25.57
CA ARG A 315 14.78 -8.28 -25.57
C ARG A 315 15.17 -7.11 -24.67
N PRO A 316 15.28 -7.32 -23.37
CA PRO A 316 15.38 -6.24 -22.41
C PRO A 316 16.65 -5.40 -22.54
N TYR A 317 17.78 -6.01 -22.93
CA TYR A 317 19.04 -5.30 -23.13
C TYR A 317 19.08 -4.48 -24.44
N GLU A 318 18.32 -4.88 -25.46
CA GLU A 318 18.17 -4.13 -26.71
C GLU A 318 17.04 -3.10 -26.66
N GLY A 319 16.14 -3.19 -25.66
CA GLY A 319 14.95 -2.36 -25.58
C GLY A 319 13.93 -2.63 -26.68
N LYS A 320 13.72 -3.90 -27.06
CA LYS A 320 12.88 -4.27 -28.21
C LYS A 320 11.90 -5.39 -27.88
N ILE A 321 10.73 -5.29 -28.49
CA ILE A 321 9.78 -6.40 -28.59
C ILE A 321 9.77 -6.88 -30.04
N VAL A 322 9.98 -8.17 -30.23
CA VAL A 322 10.06 -8.82 -31.53
C VAL A 322 8.92 -9.82 -31.68
N LYS A 323 8.20 -9.77 -32.79
CA LYS A 323 7.16 -10.71 -33.20
C LYS A 323 7.44 -11.19 -34.62
N ASP A 324 7.45 -12.49 -34.84
CA ASP A 324 7.73 -13.09 -36.15
C ASP A 324 9.02 -12.55 -36.79
N GLY A 325 10.07 -12.37 -36.00
CA GLY A 325 11.37 -11.87 -36.39
C GLY A 325 11.43 -10.36 -36.71
N LYS A 326 10.35 -9.62 -36.49
CA LYS A 326 10.28 -8.16 -36.71
C LYS A 326 10.13 -7.42 -35.37
N THR A 327 10.85 -6.30 -35.25
CA THR A 327 10.64 -5.37 -34.12
C THR A 327 9.26 -4.72 -34.27
N VAL A 328 8.39 -4.91 -33.28
CA VAL A 328 7.02 -4.35 -33.26
C VAL A 328 6.87 -3.20 -32.26
N ALA A 329 7.77 -3.09 -31.30
CA ALA A 329 7.83 -1.96 -30.37
C ALA A 329 9.25 -1.81 -29.80
N GLU A 330 9.60 -0.58 -29.43
CA GLU A 330 10.87 -0.25 -28.77
C GLU A 330 10.57 0.40 -27.41
N PHE A 331 11.47 0.18 -26.44
CA PHE A 331 11.33 0.73 -25.11
C PHE A 331 12.69 1.03 -24.48
N GLN A 332 12.67 1.83 -23.44
CA GLN A 332 13.81 2.02 -22.54
C GLN A 332 13.38 1.63 -21.13
N LEU A 333 14.18 0.79 -20.48
CA LEU A 333 13.93 0.46 -19.09
C LEU A 333 14.06 1.73 -18.23
N LYS A 334 13.23 1.81 -17.18
CA LYS A 334 13.26 2.91 -16.24
C LYS A 334 14.63 3.03 -15.54
N SER A 335 15.28 1.89 -15.28
CA SER A 335 16.62 1.81 -14.73
C SER A 335 17.25 0.45 -15.07
N ASP A 336 18.55 0.42 -15.28
CA ASP A 336 19.30 -0.83 -15.46
C ASP A 336 19.41 -1.65 -14.15
N VAL A 337 19.11 -1.04 -13.00
CA VAL A 337 19.02 -1.74 -11.71
C VAL A 337 17.93 -2.80 -11.70
N LEU A 338 16.90 -2.66 -12.55
CA LEU A 338 15.86 -3.68 -12.76
C LEU A 338 16.44 -5.06 -13.07
N PHE A 339 17.55 -5.15 -13.81
CA PHE A 339 18.22 -6.43 -14.09
C PHE A 339 18.70 -7.11 -12.81
N ASP A 340 19.26 -6.33 -11.89
CA ASP A 340 19.73 -6.83 -10.61
C ASP A 340 18.57 -7.18 -9.68
N GLU A 341 17.49 -6.42 -9.69
CA GLU A 341 16.28 -6.70 -8.92
C GLU A 341 15.64 -8.03 -9.34
N VAL A 342 15.49 -8.23 -10.64
CA VAL A 342 14.98 -9.50 -11.19
C VAL A 342 15.91 -10.67 -10.81
N ARG A 343 17.22 -10.50 -10.95
CA ARG A 343 18.24 -11.51 -10.59
C ARG A 343 18.21 -11.84 -9.10
N ALA A 344 18.05 -10.85 -8.23
CA ALA A 344 17.96 -11.04 -6.78
C ALA A 344 16.63 -11.64 -6.30
N GLY A 345 15.64 -11.76 -7.19
CA GLY A 345 14.29 -12.20 -6.84
C GLY A 345 13.40 -11.11 -6.23
N GLY A 346 13.81 -9.85 -6.33
CA GLY A 346 13.08 -8.67 -5.91
C GLY A 346 13.97 -7.56 -5.36
N ARG A 347 13.46 -6.32 -5.42
CA ARG A 347 14.17 -5.12 -4.97
C ARG A 347 14.57 -5.20 -3.50
N ILE A 348 13.69 -5.69 -2.62
CA ILE A 348 13.96 -5.82 -1.18
C ILE A 348 15.15 -6.76 -0.95
N ASN A 349 15.17 -7.91 -1.60
CA ASN A 349 16.28 -8.85 -1.53
C ASN A 349 17.60 -8.23 -2.00
N LEU A 350 17.54 -7.46 -3.09
CA LEU A 350 18.73 -6.78 -3.62
C LEU A 350 19.28 -5.77 -2.60
N ILE A 351 18.43 -4.95 -1.98
CA ILE A 351 18.85 -3.95 -1.00
C ILE A 351 19.48 -4.61 0.22
N ILE A 352 18.83 -5.62 0.80
CA ILE A 352 19.33 -6.35 1.97
C ILE A 352 20.65 -7.05 1.63
N GLY A 353 20.71 -7.74 0.50
CA GLY A 353 21.91 -8.47 0.07
C GLY A 353 23.09 -7.55 -0.23
N ARG A 354 22.87 -6.41 -0.89
CA ARG A 354 23.92 -5.39 -1.10
C ARG A 354 24.47 -4.88 0.22
N SER A 355 23.61 -4.60 1.19
CA SER A 355 24.02 -4.17 2.53
C SER A 355 24.87 -5.25 3.22
N LEU A 356 24.45 -6.51 3.16
CA LEU A 356 25.19 -7.64 3.72
C LEU A 356 26.57 -7.78 3.08
N THR A 357 26.64 -7.72 1.75
CA THR A 357 27.91 -7.75 0.99
C THR A 357 28.80 -6.59 1.38
N GLY A 358 28.28 -5.37 1.51
CA GLY A 358 29.04 -4.20 1.94
C GLY A 358 29.65 -4.37 3.33
N LYS A 359 28.86 -4.81 4.31
CA LYS A 359 29.34 -5.11 5.68
C LYS A 359 30.41 -6.19 5.71
N ALA A 360 30.26 -7.25 4.93
CA ALA A 360 31.24 -8.33 4.87
C ALA A 360 32.56 -7.87 4.24
N ARG A 361 32.50 -7.04 3.19
CA ARG A 361 33.70 -6.44 2.58
C ARG A 361 34.42 -5.48 3.53
N GLU A 362 33.67 -4.64 4.25
CA GLU A 362 34.23 -3.76 5.29
C GLU A 362 34.93 -4.57 6.38
N PHE A 363 34.30 -5.62 6.89
CA PHE A 363 34.87 -6.52 7.89
C PHE A 363 36.22 -7.17 7.41
N LEU A 364 36.27 -7.53 6.13
CA LEU A 364 37.48 -8.16 5.53
C LEU A 364 38.51 -7.12 5.04
N GLY A 365 38.24 -5.81 5.20
CA GLY A 365 39.14 -4.77 4.69
C GLY A 365 39.19 -4.68 3.17
N LEU A 366 38.15 -5.15 2.46
CA LEU A 366 38.08 -5.13 1.01
C LEU A 366 37.42 -3.81 0.50
N PRO A 367 37.79 -3.35 -0.71
CA PRO A 367 37.11 -2.18 -1.30
C PRO A 367 35.63 -2.46 -1.57
N ALA A 368 34.82 -1.40 -1.77
CA ALA A 368 33.41 -1.54 -2.12
C ALA A 368 33.20 -2.45 -3.33
N SER A 369 32.12 -3.19 -3.32
CA SER A 369 31.78 -4.12 -4.43
C SER A 369 31.43 -3.33 -5.71
N THR A 370 31.92 -3.83 -6.83
CA THR A 370 31.56 -3.36 -8.18
C THR A 370 30.58 -4.31 -8.88
N LEU A 371 30.09 -5.31 -8.16
CA LEU A 371 29.24 -6.37 -8.71
C LEU A 371 27.85 -5.87 -9.12
N PHE A 372 27.30 -4.94 -8.35
CA PHE A 372 25.92 -4.48 -8.52
C PHE A 372 25.84 -3.24 -9.42
N ARG A 373 24.81 -3.19 -10.25
CA ARG A 373 24.43 -1.97 -10.95
C ARG A 373 23.96 -0.95 -9.92
N LEU A 374 24.43 0.28 -10.04
CA LEU A 374 24.01 1.38 -9.19
C LEU A 374 23.12 2.33 -9.98
N PRO A 375 22.10 2.90 -9.35
CA PRO A 375 21.33 3.97 -9.96
C PRO A 375 22.26 5.12 -10.35
N GLN A 376 22.10 5.62 -11.57
CA GLN A 376 22.83 6.82 -11.99
C GLN A 376 22.12 8.04 -11.41
N SER A 377 22.82 8.81 -10.60
CA SER A 377 22.32 10.11 -10.19
C SER A 377 22.42 11.10 -11.35
N PRO A 378 21.37 11.86 -11.64
CA PRO A 378 21.42 12.90 -12.65
C PRO A 378 22.40 13.99 -12.25
N ALA A 379 22.90 14.76 -13.22
CA ALA A 379 23.72 15.92 -12.96
C ALA A 379 22.94 16.95 -12.13
N ASP A 380 23.61 17.59 -11.16
CA ASP A 380 23.00 18.67 -10.40
C ASP A 380 22.74 19.87 -11.33
N SER A 381 21.49 20.34 -11.41
CA SER A 381 21.11 21.50 -12.21
C SER A 381 21.68 22.82 -11.68
N GLY A 382 22.17 22.82 -10.43
CA GLY A 382 22.59 24.04 -9.73
C GLY A 382 21.45 24.97 -9.32
N LYS A 383 20.19 24.59 -9.59
CA LYS A 383 19.00 25.32 -9.17
C LYS A 383 18.64 25.01 -7.71
N GLY A 384 17.75 25.81 -7.14
CA GLY A 384 17.19 25.54 -5.83
C GLY A 384 16.39 24.26 -5.75
N PHE A 385 15.99 23.90 -4.55
CA PHE A 385 15.24 22.70 -4.27
C PHE A 385 13.77 22.98 -4.00
N THR A 386 12.88 22.07 -4.42
CA THR A 386 11.48 22.13 -4.06
C THR A 386 11.28 21.78 -2.58
N LEU A 387 10.09 22.05 -2.04
CA LEU A 387 9.75 21.70 -0.67
C LEU A 387 9.89 20.18 -0.42
N ALA A 388 9.35 19.36 -1.33
CA ALA A 388 9.43 17.90 -1.23
C ALA A 388 10.87 17.38 -1.29
N GLN A 389 11.72 17.96 -2.16
CA GLN A 389 13.14 17.60 -2.25
C GLN A 389 13.88 17.86 -0.93
N LYS A 390 13.58 18.97 -0.28
CA LYS A 390 14.17 19.30 1.04
C LYS A 390 13.65 18.39 2.16
N MET A 391 12.36 18.03 2.16
CA MET A 391 11.81 17.07 3.13
C MET A 391 12.51 15.72 3.03
N VAL A 392 12.65 15.19 1.80
CA VAL A 392 13.36 13.94 1.57
C VAL A 392 14.84 14.06 1.90
N GLY A 393 15.48 15.17 1.56
CA GLY A 393 16.88 15.44 1.93
C GLY A 393 17.09 15.40 3.44
N ARG A 394 16.22 16.06 4.21
CA ARG A 394 16.23 16.02 5.69
C ARG A 394 16.06 14.59 6.21
N ALA A 395 15.13 13.83 5.65
CA ALA A 395 14.91 12.43 6.03
C ALA A 395 16.08 11.50 5.68
N CYS A 396 16.91 11.88 4.72
CA CYS A 396 18.16 11.21 4.36
C CYS A 396 19.37 11.72 5.16
N GLY A 397 19.17 12.63 6.11
CA GLY A 397 20.26 13.17 6.94
C GLY A 397 21.14 14.21 6.26
N LEU A 398 20.69 14.82 5.16
CA LEU A 398 21.42 15.91 4.51
C LEU A 398 21.41 17.19 5.37
N PRO A 399 22.39 18.09 5.20
CA PRO A 399 22.42 19.38 5.84
C PRO A 399 21.14 20.18 5.55
N GLU A 400 20.78 21.07 6.47
CA GLU A 400 19.61 21.93 6.37
C GLU A 400 19.59 22.69 5.02
N GLY A 401 18.39 22.75 4.40
CA GLY A 401 18.18 23.41 3.11
C GLY A 401 18.67 22.63 1.88
N LYS A 402 19.30 21.48 2.07
CA LYS A 402 19.66 20.59 0.96
C LYS A 402 18.55 19.60 0.65
N GLY A 403 18.37 19.32 -0.63
CA GLY A 403 17.38 18.38 -1.13
C GLY A 403 17.99 17.25 -1.97
N ILE A 404 17.14 16.30 -2.32
CA ILE A 404 17.49 15.20 -3.23
C ILE A 404 16.98 15.57 -4.64
N ARG A 405 17.84 15.49 -5.65
CA ARG A 405 17.46 15.74 -7.05
C ARG A 405 16.58 14.62 -7.59
N PRO A 406 15.60 14.93 -8.46
CA PRO A 406 14.80 13.90 -9.14
C PRO A 406 15.68 12.88 -9.87
N GLY A 407 15.29 11.61 -9.83
CA GLY A 407 16.06 10.50 -10.40
C GLY A 407 17.21 9.99 -9.56
N THR A 408 17.46 10.59 -8.39
CA THR A 408 18.48 10.11 -7.44
C THR A 408 17.87 9.07 -6.52
N TYR A 409 18.53 7.92 -6.40
CA TYR A 409 18.20 6.90 -5.39
C TYR A 409 18.55 7.39 -3.99
N CYS A 410 17.65 7.18 -3.05
CA CYS A 410 17.85 7.52 -1.63
C CYS A 410 17.04 6.60 -0.71
N GLU A 411 17.35 6.65 0.57
CA GLU A 411 16.68 5.86 1.60
C GLU A 411 16.23 6.78 2.75
N PRO A 412 15.13 7.54 2.57
CA PRO A 412 14.63 8.42 3.60
C PRO A 412 14.13 7.67 4.83
N LYS A 413 14.36 8.25 6.00
CA LYS A 413 13.81 7.77 7.27
C LYS A 413 12.29 7.83 7.25
N MET A 414 11.65 6.73 7.67
CA MET A 414 10.21 6.63 7.83
C MET A 414 9.81 7.04 9.25
N THR A 415 9.30 8.25 9.40
CA THR A 415 8.83 8.79 10.69
C THR A 415 7.44 8.27 11.05
N THR A 416 6.60 8.01 10.04
CA THR A 416 5.23 7.56 10.24
C THR A 416 4.85 6.53 9.19
N VAL A 417 4.31 5.38 9.61
CA VAL A 417 3.91 4.27 8.76
C VAL A 417 2.46 3.89 9.05
N GLY A 418 1.63 3.82 8.02
CA GLY A 418 0.23 3.41 8.13
C GLY A 418 -0.03 2.01 7.59
N SER A 419 -0.81 1.22 8.32
CA SER A 419 -1.32 -0.08 7.89
C SER A 419 -2.82 -0.18 8.18
N GLN A 420 -3.58 -0.74 7.27
CA GLN A 420 -5.03 -0.87 7.41
C GLN A 420 -5.47 -2.33 7.20
N ASP A 421 -6.68 -2.66 7.61
CA ASP A 421 -7.18 -4.03 7.77
C ASP A 421 -7.26 -4.85 6.47
N THR A 422 -7.42 -4.23 5.31
CA THR A 422 -7.45 -4.97 4.03
C THR A 422 -6.07 -5.27 3.46
N THR A 423 -5.00 -4.68 4.01
CA THR A 423 -3.60 -4.96 3.68
C THR A 423 -2.78 -5.39 4.91
N GLY A 424 -3.27 -5.14 6.10
CA GLY A 424 -2.59 -5.45 7.37
C GLY A 424 -2.22 -6.92 7.56
N PRO A 425 -3.10 -7.89 7.24
CA PRO A 425 -2.71 -9.30 7.28
C PRO A 425 -1.56 -9.64 6.34
N MET A 426 -1.50 -9.01 5.16
CA MET A 426 -0.37 -9.17 4.24
C MET A 426 0.90 -8.50 4.78
N THR A 427 0.77 -7.28 5.35
CA THR A 427 1.88 -6.58 5.99
C THR A 427 2.45 -7.40 7.15
N ARG A 428 1.58 -8.02 7.97
CA ARG A 428 1.97 -8.98 9.01
C ARG A 428 2.80 -10.13 8.44
N ASP A 429 2.33 -10.74 7.37
CA ASP A 429 3.00 -11.89 6.77
C ASP A 429 4.35 -11.48 6.14
N GLU A 430 4.43 -10.31 5.52
CA GLU A 430 5.70 -9.74 5.04
C GLU A 430 6.66 -9.40 6.19
N LEU A 431 6.16 -8.88 7.32
CA LEU A 431 6.97 -8.64 8.51
C LEU A 431 7.53 -9.93 9.10
N LYS A 432 6.75 -11.03 9.10
CA LYS A 432 7.23 -12.36 9.48
C LYS A 432 8.31 -12.86 8.53
N ASP A 433 8.12 -12.71 7.23
CA ASP A 433 9.09 -13.08 6.20
C ASP A 433 10.40 -12.28 6.32
N LEU A 434 10.31 -11.00 6.73
CA LEU A 434 11.47 -10.15 7.02
C LEU A 434 12.10 -10.39 8.40
N ALA A 435 11.67 -11.41 9.13
CA ALA A 435 12.14 -11.73 10.47
C ALA A 435 12.02 -10.55 11.48
N CYS A 436 10.99 -9.69 11.34
CA CYS A 436 10.78 -8.51 12.16
C CYS A 436 10.17 -8.87 13.52
N LEU A 437 10.89 -8.60 14.61
CA LEU A 437 10.44 -8.75 15.99
C LEU A 437 10.16 -7.41 16.70
N GLY A 438 10.50 -6.29 16.07
CA GLY A 438 10.25 -4.94 16.57
C GLY A 438 10.35 -3.90 15.47
N PHE A 439 9.56 -2.82 15.57
CA PHE A 439 9.60 -1.74 14.57
C PHE A 439 10.75 -0.77 14.83
N SER A 440 11.45 -0.40 13.74
CA SER A 440 12.47 0.66 13.75
C SER A 440 11.90 2.00 13.31
N ALA A 441 10.77 2.03 12.61
CA ALA A 441 10.06 3.29 12.32
C ALA A 441 9.53 3.92 13.62
N ASP A 442 9.56 5.26 13.71
CA ASP A 442 9.19 5.98 14.94
C ASP A 442 7.72 5.75 15.35
N MET A 443 6.82 5.62 14.38
CA MET A 443 5.39 5.38 14.57
C MET A 443 4.87 4.43 13.49
N VAL A 444 4.29 3.32 13.90
CA VAL A 444 3.52 2.41 13.04
C VAL A 444 2.10 2.32 13.57
N MET A 445 1.10 2.63 12.74
CA MET A 445 -0.31 2.58 13.12
C MET A 445 -1.07 1.55 12.30
N GLN A 446 -1.88 0.73 12.96
CA GLN A 446 -2.82 -0.23 12.35
C GLN A 446 -4.25 0.21 12.59
N SER A 447 -5.09 0.17 11.56
CA SER A 447 -6.52 0.45 11.66
C SER A 447 -7.41 -0.68 11.13
N PHE A 448 -8.72 -0.55 11.35
CA PHE A 448 -9.75 -1.51 10.93
C PHE A 448 -10.91 -0.82 10.18
N CYS A 449 -10.61 0.23 9.43
CA CYS A 449 -11.61 1.12 8.83
C CYS A 449 -12.40 0.52 7.65
N HIS A 450 -11.91 -0.55 7.01
CA HIS A 450 -12.58 -1.14 5.85
C HIS A 450 -13.50 -2.30 6.18
N THR A 451 -13.34 -2.92 7.34
CA THR A 451 -14.01 -4.17 7.71
C THR A 451 -14.84 -4.08 8.98
N SER A 452 -14.93 -2.91 9.61
CA SER A 452 -15.63 -2.74 10.89
C SER A 452 -17.16 -2.70 10.78
N ALA A 453 -17.70 -2.24 9.63
CA ALA A 453 -19.13 -2.23 9.37
C ALA A 453 -19.63 -3.54 8.88
N TYR A 454 -20.26 -4.44 9.19
CA TYR A 454 -20.65 -5.75 8.65
C TYR A 454 -19.49 -6.74 8.50
N PRO A 455 -18.70 -7.01 9.56
CA PRO A 455 -17.53 -7.88 9.49
C PRO A 455 -17.90 -9.33 9.18
N LYS A 456 -17.12 -9.96 8.29
CA LYS A 456 -17.15 -11.40 8.04
C LYS A 456 -16.39 -12.13 9.17
N PRO A 457 -16.59 -13.46 9.35
CA PRO A 457 -15.84 -14.23 10.37
C PRO A 457 -14.33 -14.07 10.28
N VAL A 458 -13.75 -13.97 9.09
CA VAL A 458 -12.32 -13.74 8.86
C VAL A 458 -11.91 -12.33 9.32
N ASP A 459 -12.77 -11.33 9.14
CA ASP A 459 -12.52 -9.96 9.61
C ASP A 459 -12.50 -9.93 11.14
N VAL A 460 -13.45 -10.60 11.78
CA VAL A 460 -13.50 -10.72 13.27
C VAL A 460 -12.24 -11.37 13.81
N LYS A 461 -11.72 -12.40 13.15
CA LYS A 461 -10.44 -13.03 13.52
C LYS A 461 -9.29 -12.02 13.41
N THR A 462 -9.21 -11.29 12.28
CA THR A 462 -8.21 -10.25 12.06
C THR A 462 -8.29 -9.14 13.12
N HIS A 463 -9.51 -8.71 13.50
CA HIS A 463 -9.74 -7.69 14.53
C HIS A 463 -9.22 -8.12 15.92
N ARG A 464 -9.15 -9.43 16.19
CA ARG A 464 -8.63 -9.97 17.45
C ARG A 464 -7.11 -10.17 17.45
N GLU A 465 -6.55 -10.67 16.34
CA GLU A 465 -5.15 -11.10 16.29
C GLU A 465 -4.19 -9.99 15.87
N LEU A 466 -4.56 -9.17 14.90
CA LEU A 466 -3.65 -8.17 14.32
C LEU A 466 -3.26 -7.05 15.30
N PRO A 467 -4.13 -6.54 16.22
CA PRO A 467 -3.73 -5.55 17.19
C PRO A 467 -2.58 -6.01 18.09
N HIS A 468 -2.63 -7.25 18.57
CA HIS A 468 -1.58 -7.83 19.42
C HIS A 468 -0.27 -7.96 18.63
N PHE A 469 -0.33 -8.48 17.42
CA PHE A 469 0.85 -8.59 16.55
C PHE A 469 1.56 -7.24 16.36
N MET A 470 0.79 -6.17 16.16
CA MET A 470 1.34 -4.83 15.94
C MET A 470 1.86 -4.21 17.25
N SER A 471 1.10 -4.29 18.35
CA SER A 471 1.49 -3.71 19.63
C SER A 471 2.72 -4.41 20.24
N ASP A 472 2.85 -5.72 20.09
CA ASP A 472 4.02 -6.49 20.55
C ASP A 472 5.32 -6.02 19.88
N ARG A 473 5.22 -5.37 18.72
CA ARG A 473 6.35 -4.78 17.97
C ARG A 473 6.51 -3.28 18.16
N GLY A 474 5.73 -2.68 19.06
CA GLY A 474 5.74 -1.24 19.35
C GLY A 474 4.84 -0.40 18.44
N GLY A 475 3.92 -1.02 17.72
CA GLY A 475 2.91 -0.32 16.90
C GLY A 475 1.69 0.12 17.71
N VAL A 476 0.97 1.10 17.18
CA VAL A 476 -0.31 1.59 17.74
C VAL A 476 -1.46 1.00 16.93
N ALA A 477 -2.34 0.25 17.58
CA ALA A 477 -3.52 -0.32 16.94
C ALA A 477 -4.78 0.45 17.33
N LEU A 478 -5.53 0.92 16.32
CA LEU A 478 -6.89 1.42 16.49
C LEU A 478 -7.85 0.25 16.72
N ARG A 479 -9.06 0.56 17.15
CA ARG A 479 -10.13 -0.42 17.36
C ARG A 479 -11.09 -0.46 16.17
N PRO A 480 -11.74 -1.59 15.88
CA PRO A 480 -12.85 -1.62 14.94
C PRO A 480 -13.92 -0.58 15.31
N GLY A 481 -14.31 0.25 14.35
CA GLY A 481 -15.24 1.35 14.57
C GLY A 481 -14.62 2.70 14.95
N ASP A 482 -13.32 2.78 15.23
CA ASP A 482 -12.64 4.07 15.46
C ASP A 482 -12.64 4.95 14.19
N GLY A 483 -12.70 4.33 13.01
CA GLY A 483 -12.83 5.03 11.74
C GLY A 483 -11.61 4.95 10.85
N VAL A 484 -11.53 5.89 9.91
CA VAL A 484 -10.55 5.92 8.82
C VAL A 484 -9.15 6.20 9.36
N ILE A 485 -8.19 5.35 8.97
CA ILE A 485 -6.79 5.50 9.42
C ILE A 485 -6.23 6.90 9.12
N HIS A 486 -6.53 7.45 7.95
CA HIS A 486 -5.94 8.73 7.53
C HIS A 486 -6.34 9.88 8.46
N SER A 487 -7.59 9.89 8.93
CA SER A 487 -8.09 10.89 9.88
C SER A 487 -7.45 10.78 11.28
N TRP A 488 -6.95 9.60 11.66
CA TRP A 488 -6.19 9.40 12.88
C TRP A 488 -4.69 9.66 12.67
N LEU A 489 -4.11 9.03 11.65
CA LEU A 489 -2.67 9.06 11.39
C LEU A 489 -2.17 10.48 11.11
N ASN A 490 -2.94 11.29 10.36
CA ASN A 490 -2.60 12.68 10.11
C ASN A 490 -2.53 13.53 11.38
N ARG A 491 -3.26 13.17 12.44
CA ARG A 491 -3.19 13.83 13.75
C ARG A 491 -1.95 13.44 14.56
N LEU A 492 -1.18 12.46 14.11
CA LEU A 492 0.03 12.00 14.77
C LEU A 492 1.30 12.36 13.98
N LEU A 493 1.19 13.20 12.95
CA LEU A 493 2.32 13.61 12.11
C LEU A 493 3.24 14.62 12.81
N LEU A 494 4.49 14.62 12.38
CA LEU A 494 5.44 15.70 12.61
C LEU A 494 5.62 16.49 11.30
N PRO A 495 5.68 17.82 11.35
CA PRO A 495 5.92 18.65 10.16
C PRO A 495 7.23 18.30 9.45
N ASP A 496 7.21 18.41 8.13
CA ASP A 496 8.37 18.23 7.25
C ASP A 496 9.05 16.85 7.37
N THR A 497 8.29 15.82 7.76
CA THR A 497 8.78 14.44 7.85
C THR A 497 8.26 13.57 6.73
N VAL A 498 8.92 12.43 6.51
CA VAL A 498 8.59 11.46 5.47
C VAL A 498 7.97 10.20 6.07
N GLY A 499 7.00 9.62 5.37
CA GLY A 499 6.41 8.36 5.75
C GLY A 499 5.87 7.54 4.59
N THR A 500 5.20 6.46 4.92
CA THR A 500 4.59 5.54 3.96
C THR A 500 3.33 4.89 4.53
N GLY A 501 2.63 4.15 3.73
CA GLY A 501 1.50 3.32 4.18
C GLY A 501 0.95 2.42 3.09
N GLY A 502 0.21 1.42 3.52
CA GLY A 502 -0.38 0.39 2.65
C GLY A 502 -1.67 0.82 1.93
N ASP A 503 -2.09 2.04 2.10
CA ASP A 503 -3.22 2.64 1.38
C ASP A 503 -2.74 3.83 0.54
N SER A 504 -3.21 3.94 -0.70
CA SER A 504 -2.83 5.04 -1.61
C SER A 504 -3.22 6.42 -1.08
N HIS A 505 -4.22 6.49 -0.18
CA HIS A 505 -4.63 7.72 0.49
C HIS A 505 -3.82 8.02 1.76
N THR A 506 -2.75 7.30 2.04
CA THR A 506 -1.78 7.69 3.06
C THR A 506 -1.01 8.90 2.55
N ARG A 507 -1.57 10.08 2.75
CA ARG A 507 -1.02 11.37 2.28
C ARG A 507 -0.86 12.30 3.47
N PHE A 508 0.29 12.95 3.56
CA PHE A 508 0.68 13.78 4.72
C PHE A 508 0.78 15.24 4.30
N PRO A 509 -0.25 16.07 4.55
CA PRO A 509 -0.28 17.46 4.06
C PRO A 509 0.83 18.34 4.65
N ILE A 510 1.21 18.10 5.91
CA ILE A 510 2.28 18.87 6.61
C ILE A 510 3.65 18.18 6.58
N GLY A 511 3.75 17.06 5.92
CA GLY A 511 4.96 16.30 5.59
C GLY A 511 4.82 15.77 4.18
N ILE A 512 5.38 14.59 3.94
CA ILE A 512 5.18 13.85 2.69
C ILE A 512 5.16 12.36 2.96
N SER A 513 4.34 11.63 2.23
CA SER A 513 4.35 10.18 2.25
C SER A 513 4.41 9.60 0.85
N PHE A 514 5.02 8.44 0.74
CA PHE A 514 5.10 7.65 -0.48
C PHE A 514 4.39 6.32 -0.24
N PRO A 515 3.07 6.23 -0.51
CA PRO A 515 2.33 4.99 -0.34
C PRO A 515 2.91 3.85 -1.16
N ALA A 516 2.90 2.66 -0.58
CA ALA A 516 3.55 1.50 -1.16
C ALA A 516 2.76 0.21 -0.92
N GLY A 517 3.15 -0.86 -1.60
CA GLY A 517 2.63 -2.20 -1.33
C GLY A 517 3.05 -2.73 0.05
N SER A 518 2.33 -3.72 0.57
CA SER A 518 2.53 -4.28 1.91
C SER A 518 3.98 -4.72 2.19
N GLY A 519 4.71 -5.22 1.19
CA GLY A 519 6.11 -5.63 1.35
C GLY A 519 7.04 -4.45 1.66
N LEU A 520 6.89 -3.35 0.94
CA LEU A 520 7.71 -2.15 1.15
C LEU A 520 7.29 -1.39 2.43
N VAL A 521 5.99 -1.40 2.75
CA VAL A 521 5.49 -0.89 4.04
C VAL A 521 6.06 -1.69 5.21
N ALA A 522 6.09 -3.02 5.10
CA ALA A 522 6.72 -3.90 6.09
C ALA A 522 8.22 -3.62 6.22
N PHE A 523 8.92 -3.44 5.10
CA PHE A 523 10.33 -3.08 5.08
C PHE A 523 10.56 -1.74 5.80
N GLY A 524 9.76 -0.71 5.49
CA GLY A 524 9.84 0.60 6.14
C GLY A 524 9.56 0.55 7.64
N ALA A 525 8.58 -0.24 8.07
CA ALA A 525 8.28 -0.45 9.49
C ALA A 525 9.43 -1.18 10.21
N ALA A 526 9.97 -2.23 9.59
CA ALA A 526 11.01 -3.07 10.19
C ALA A 526 12.37 -2.37 10.26
N THR A 527 12.76 -1.63 9.21
CA THR A 527 14.09 -1.04 9.08
C THR A 527 14.14 0.46 9.40
N GLY A 528 13.00 1.13 9.42
CA GLY A 528 12.90 2.57 9.64
C GLY A 528 13.26 3.43 8.42
N VAL A 529 13.54 2.83 7.27
CA VAL A 529 13.86 3.51 6.00
C VAL A 529 13.11 2.86 4.84
N MET A 530 12.97 3.59 3.74
CA MET A 530 12.35 3.06 2.54
C MET A 530 13.16 3.45 1.29
N PRO A 531 13.42 2.54 0.36
CA PRO A 531 14.08 2.88 -0.90
C PRO A 531 13.17 3.78 -1.74
N LEU A 532 13.74 4.83 -2.32
CA LEU A 532 13.05 5.79 -3.13
C LEU A 532 13.95 6.28 -4.26
N ASP A 533 13.46 6.20 -5.49
CA ASP A 533 13.98 7.02 -6.59
C ASP A 533 13.25 8.35 -6.55
N MET A 534 13.95 9.44 -6.23
CA MET A 534 13.33 10.74 -5.99
C MET A 534 12.51 11.18 -7.20
N PRO A 535 11.18 11.36 -7.07
CA PRO A 535 10.34 11.81 -8.17
C PRO A 535 10.54 13.29 -8.47
N GLU A 536 10.22 13.70 -9.70
CA GLU A 536 9.98 15.11 -10.02
C GLU A 536 8.75 15.64 -9.29
N SER A 537 8.62 16.95 -9.16
CA SER A 537 7.43 17.61 -8.62
C SER A 537 6.66 18.36 -9.69
N VAL A 538 5.33 18.34 -9.55
CA VAL A 538 4.40 19.26 -10.24
C VAL A 538 3.85 20.22 -9.20
N LEU A 539 3.90 21.52 -9.50
CA LEU A 539 3.37 22.55 -8.62
C LEU A 539 1.97 22.97 -9.06
N VAL A 540 1.03 22.92 -8.14
CA VAL A 540 -0.29 23.57 -8.28
C VAL A 540 -0.33 24.80 -7.38
N ARG A 541 -0.55 25.95 -7.99
CA ARG A 541 -0.61 27.23 -7.29
C ARG A 541 -2.00 27.82 -7.39
N PHE A 542 -2.68 27.94 -6.24
CA PHE A 542 -3.95 28.65 -6.15
C PHE A 542 -3.72 30.15 -5.95
N LYS A 543 -4.58 30.96 -6.56
CA LYS A 543 -4.57 32.42 -6.45
C LYS A 543 -5.98 32.92 -6.13
N GLY A 544 -6.07 34.10 -5.52
CA GLY A 544 -7.37 34.73 -5.25
C GLY A 544 -8.08 34.14 -4.04
N LYS A 545 -9.39 34.31 -3.99
CA LYS A 545 -10.26 33.87 -2.89
C LYS A 545 -11.38 32.96 -3.38
N MET A 546 -11.75 31.98 -2.55
CA MET A 546 -12.89 31.11 -2.82
C MET A 546 -14.18 31.93 -2.99
N GLN A 547 -14.98 31.54 -3.98
CA GLN A 547 -16.26 32.16 -4.27
C GLN A 547 -17.39 31.54 -3.42
N PRO A 548 -18.52 32.27 -3.20
CA PRO A 548 -19.64 31.71 -2.48
C PRO A 548 -20.15 30.40 -3.08
N GLY A 549 -20.45 29.42 -2.23
CA GLY A 549 -20.92 28.09 -2.64
C GLY A 549 -19.83 27.12 -3.12
N VAL A 550 -18.62 27.62 -3.38
CA VAL A 550 -17.47 26.79 -3.72
C VAL A 550 -16.88 26.19 -2.44
N THR A 551 -16.59 24.91 -2.48
CA THR A 551 -16.05 24.14 -1.35
C THR A 551 -14.63 23.67 -1.65
N LEU A 552 -13.96 23.12 -0.65
CA LEU A 552 -12.64 22.56 -0.82
C LEU A 552 -12.63 21.37 -1.79
N ARG A 553 -13.71 20.58 -1.85
CA ARG A 553 -13.87 19.49 -2.81
C ARG A 553 -13.85 20.02 -4.26
N ASP A 554 -14.38 21.20 -4.50
CA ASP A 554 -14.33 21.81 -5.84
C ASP A 554 -12.90 22.20 -6.22
N LEU A 555 -12.08 22.62 -5.26
CA LEU A 555 -10.64 22.84 -5.47
C LEU A 555 -9.90 21.54 -5.79
N VAL A 556 -10.25 20.45 -5.13
CA VAL A 556 -9.73 19.11 -5.43
C VAL A 556 -10.00 18.74 -6.89
N HIS A 557 -11.22 18.96 -7.36
CA HIS A 557 -11.63 18.65 -8.72
C HIS A 557 -11.15 19.69 -9.76
N ALA A 558 -10.83 20.90 -9.33
CA ALA A 558 -10.20 21.91 -10.18
C ALA A 558 -8.82 21.49 -10.67
N ILE A 559 -8.06 20.72 -9.88
CA ILE A 559 -6.72 20.27 -10.26
C ILE A 559 -6.77 19.45 -11.57
N PRO A 560 -7.53 18.36 -11.70
CA PRO A 560 -7.64 17.65 -12.97
C PRO A 560 -8.28 18.48 -14.06
N LEU A 561 -9.29 19.30 -13.76
CA LEU A 561 -9.95 20.16 -14.76
C LEU A 561 -8.95 21.13 -15.42
N TYR A 562 -8.11 21.79 -14.65
CA TYR A 562 -7.12 22.73 -15.18
C TYR A 562 -5.94 22.02 -15.84
N ALA A 563 -5.57 20.83 -15.37
CA ALA A 563 -4.58 20.00 -16.04
C ALA A 563 -5.08 19.54 -17.42
N ILE A 564 -6.36 19.19 -17.57
CA ILE A 564 -6.99 18.87 -18.85
C ILE A 564 -6.96 20.10 -19.79
N LYS A 565 -7.40 21.27 -19.27
CA LYS A 565 -7.37 22.54 -20.04
C LYS A 565 -5.96 22.89 -20.52
N ALA A 566 -4.93 22.57 -19.75
CA ALA A 566 -3.53 22.78 -20.10
C ALA A 566 -2.94 21.69 -21.02
N GLY A 567 -3.70 20.66 -21.40
CA GLY A 567 -3.21 19.54 -22.22
C GLY A 567 -2.24 18.60 -21.50
N LEU A 568 -2.20 18.65 -20.17
CA LEU A 568 -1.29 17.86 -19.31
C LEU A 568 -1.94 16.57 -18.78
N LEU A 569 -3.25 16.45 -18.90
CA LEU A 569 -4.04 15.30 -18.48
C LEU A 569 -5.08 14.98 -19.56
N THR A 570 -5.30 13.70 -19.85
CA THR A 570 -6.39 13.25 -20.73
C THR A 570 -7.33 12.31 -20.00
N VAL A 571 -8.60 12.34 -20.33
CA VAL A 571 -9.60 11.36 -19.85
C VAL A 571 -9.47 10.06 -20.63
N GLU A 572 -9.23 10.16 -21.94
CA GLU A 572 -9.03 9.01 -22.81
C GLU A 572 -7.85 8.14 -22.34
N LYS A 573 -8.03 6.81 -22.34
CA LYS A 573 -7.04 5.86 -21.82
C LYS A 573 -5.98 5.48 -22.85
N LYS A 574 -6.36 5.42 -24.13
CA LYS A 574 -5.40 5.18 -25.19
C LYS A 574 -4.52 6.42 -25.37
N GLY A 575 -3.21 6.25 -25.29
CA GLY A 575 -2.28 7.38 -25.32
C GLY A 575 -2.42 8.34 -24.14
N LYS A 576 -2.83 7.84 -22.97
CA LYS A 576 -3.06 8.64 -21.75
C LYS A 576 -1.90 9.56 -21.43
N LYS A 577 -2.20 10.85 -21.32
CA LYS A 577 -1.32 11.84 -20.68
C LYS A 577 -1.73 12.02 -19.23
N ASN A 578 -0.78 12.02 -18.33
CA ASN A 578 -0.98 12.34 -16.93
C ASN A 578 0.32 12.90 -16.33
N ILE A 579 0.39 14.22 -16.25
CA ILE A 579 1.57 14.91 -15.71
C ILE A 579 1.87 14.54 -14.25
N PHE A 580 0.86 14.14 -13.50
CA PHE A 580 1.01 13.79 -12.08
C PHE A 580 1.55 12.39 -11.86
N SER A 581 1.37 11.48 -12.84
CA SER A 581 1.74 10.08 -12.69
C SER A 581 3.23 9.91 -12.37
N GLY A 582 3.53 9.29 -11.23
CA GLY A 582 4.91 9.08 -10.77
C GLY A 582 5.61 10.33 -10.25
N ARG A 583 4.94 11.48 -10.17
CA ARG A 583 5.47 12.73 -9.66
C ARG A 583 4.87 13.09 -8.31
N ILE A 584 5.52 13.97 -7.61
CA ILE A 584 5.02 14.56 -6.38
C ILE A 584 4.13 15.75 -6.74
N LEU A 585 2.95 15.83 -6.12
CA LEU A 585 2.09 17.00 -6.20
C LEU A 585 2.42 17.95 -5.04
N GLU A 586 2.97 19.11 -5.36
CA GLU A 586 3.16 20.18 -4.39
C GLU A 586 2.08 21.25 -4.58
N ILE A 587 1.42 21.64 -3.51
CA ILE A 587 0.31 22.61 -3.54
C ILE A 587 0.67 23.83 -2.69
N GLU A 588 0.43 25.04 -3.22
CA GLU A 588 0.63 26.30 -2.53
C GLU A 588 -0.48 27.33 -2.87
N GLY A 589 -0.46 28.45 -2.18
CA GLY A 589 -1.40 29.56 -2.40
C GLY A 589 -2.62 29.56 -1.48
N LEU A 590 -2.70 28.62 -0.54
CA LEU A 590 -3.75 28.51 0.47
C LEU A 590 -3.11 28.39 1.88
N PRO A 591 -2.27 29.35 2.31
CA PRO A 591 -1.39 29.17 3.46
C PRO A 591 -2.13 29.06 4.81
N ASP A 592 -3.34 29.57 4.90
CA ASP A 592 -4.14 29.63 6.12
C ASP A 592 -5.20 28.55 6.24
N LEU A 593 -5.20 27.55 5.35
CA LEU A 593 -6.05 26.39 5.49
C LEU A 593 -5.79 25.67 6.83
N LYS A 594 -6.84 25.22 7.47
CA LYS A 594 -6.70 24.26 8.57
C LYS A 594 -6.12 22.96 8.05
N VAL A 595 -5.36 22.23 8.89
CA VAL A 595 -4.68 21.00 8.43
C VAL A 595 -5.68 19.94 7.95
N GLU A 596 -6.86 19.83 8.57
CA GLU A 596 -7.92 18.94 8.09
C GLU A 596 -8.42 19.30 6.68
N GLN A 597 -8.44 20.58 6.32
CA GLN A 597 -8.76 21.02 4.96
C GLN A 597 -7.62 20.71 3.99
N ALA A 598 -6.38 20.95 4.40
CA ALA A 598 -5.21 20.60 3.60
C ALA A 598 -5.16 19.09 3.32
N PHE A 599 -5.60 18.27 4.26
CA PHE A 599 -5.68 16.84 4.08
C PHE A 599 -6.60 16.43 2.92
N GLU A 600 -7.72 17.06 2.71
CA GLU A 600 -8.59 16.78 1.56
C GLU A 600 -7.86 16.98 0.22
N LEU A 601 -7.10 18.06 0.08
CA LEU A 601 -6.31 18.32 -1.12
C LEU A 601 -5.19 17.30 -1.32
N SER A 602 -4.48 16.93 -0.25
CA SER A 602 -3.38 15.97 -0.34
C SER A 602 -3.88 14.58 -0.64
N ASP A 603 -4.98 14.18 -0.04
CA ASP A 603 -5.56 12.83 -0.14
C ASP A 603 -5.95 12.51 -1.59
N ALA A 604 -6.61 13.43 -2.27
CA ALA A 604 -7.03 13.29 -3.66
C ALA A 604 -5.89 13.11 -4.67
N SER A 605 -4.66 13.42 -4.30
CA SER A 605 -3.49 13.18 -5.16
C SER A 605 -3.32 11.70 -5.54
N ALA A 606 -3.88 10.80 -4.73
CA ALA A 606 -3.93 9.37 -5.01
C ALA A 606 -4.65 9.06 -6.33
N GLU A 607 -5.70 9.81 -6.65
CA GLU A 607 -6.49 9.61 -7.88
C GLU A 607 -5.77 10.11 -9.13
N ARG A 608 -4.75 10.94 -8.97
CA ARG A 608 -3.87 11.40 -10.05
C ARG A 608 -2.69 10.46 -10.29
N SER A 609 -2.59 9.34 -9.58
CA SER A 609 -1.42 8.46 -9.57
C SER A 609 -0.12 9.18 -9.16
N ALA A 610 -0.22 10.21 -8.36
CA ALA A 610 0.93 10.91 -7.82
C ALA A 610 1.69 10.02 -6.82
N SER A 611 3.01 10.08 -6.83
CA SER A 611 3.87 9.33 -5.90
C SER A 611 3.77 9.83 -4.47
N GLY A 612 3.55 11.12 -4.29
CA GLY A 612 3.40 11.78 -2.99
C GLY A 612 2.71 13.12 -3.15
N CYS A 613 2.37 13.76 -2.03
CA CYS A 613 1.82 15.11 -2.02
C CYS A 613 2.22 15.83 -0.74
N THR A 614 2.47 17.13 -0.86
CA THR A 614 2.66 18.03 0.29
C THR A 614 2.03 19.38 0.01
N ILE A 615 1.66 20.10 1.08
CA ILE A 615 0.97 21.39 0.98
C ILE A 615 1.70 22.44 1.81
N LYS A 616 1.97 23.57 1.21
CA LYS A 616 2.58 24.70 1.91
C LYS A 616 1.55 25.43 2.76
N LEU A 617 1.69 25.38 4.07
CA LEU A 617 0.88 26.08 5.05
C LEU A 617 1.75 27.04 5.89
N ASN A 618 1.08 28.01 6.53
CA ASN A 618 1.70 28.85 7.56
C ASN A 618 1.92 28.04 8.85
N LYS A 619 2.73 28.60 9.77
CA LYS A 619 3.05 27.98 11.07
C LYS A 619 1.82 27.89 11.98
N GLU A 620 0.99 28.91 11.99
CA GLU A 620 -0.14 29.05 12.92
C GLU A 620 -1.15 27.90 12.81
N PRO A 621 -1.69 27.54 11.63
CA PRO A 621 -2.57 26.39 11.48
C PRO A 621 -1.92 25.06 11.92
N ILE A 622 -0.64 24.89 11.65
CA ILE A 622 0.10 23.67 12.04
C ILE A 622 0.28 23.62 13.56
N MET A 623 0.66 24.73 14.20
CA MET A 623 0.83 24.80 15.65
C MET A 623 -0.49 24.55 16.38
N GLU A 624 -1.58 25.16 15.92
CA GLU A 624 -2.93 24.91 16.45
C GLU A 624 -3.28 23.42 16.40
N TYR A 625 -3.06 22.81 15.25
CA TYR A 625 -3.32 21.38 15.02
C TYR A 625 -2.48 20.48 15.92
N LEU A 626 -1.19 20.76 16.06
CA LEU A 626 -0.28 19.96 16.90
C LEU A 626 -0.60 20.08 18.39
N ARG A 627 -1.00 21.25 18.89
CA ARG A 627 -1.46 21.41 20.29
C ARG A 627 -2.70 20.57 20.55
N SER A 628 -3.68 20.62 19.66
CA SER A 628 -4.86 19.77 19.70
C SER A 628 -4.51 18.28 19.72
N ASN A 629 -3.56 17.88 18.88
CA ASN A 629 -3.18 16.47 18.74
C ASN A 629 -2.42 15.90 19.95
N ILE A 630 -1.70 16.70 20.72
CA ILE A 630 -1.14 16.28 22.02
C ILE A 630 -2.26 15.82 22.94
N VAL A 631 -3.35 16.58 22.99
CA VAL A 631 -4.53 16.24 23.83
C VAL A 631 -5.16 14.94 23.34
N LEU A 632 -5.28 14.75 22.02
CA LEU A 632 -5.78 13.50 21.45
C LEU A 632 -4.90 12.31 21.84
N MET A 633 -3.58 12.41 21.67
CA MET A 633 -2.65 11.31 22.03
C MET A 633 -2.68 10.98 23.51
N LYS A 634 -2.82 11.98 24.39
CA LYS A 634 -3.03 11.74 25.83
C LYS A 634 -4.35 11.01 26.10
N ASN A 635 -5.42 11.37 25.38
CA ASN A 635 -6.67 10.64 25.43
C ASN A 635 -6.54 9.18 24.97
N MET A 636 -5.78 8.94 23.90
CA MET A 636 -5.49 7.57 23.45
C MET A 636 -4.81 6.76 24.56
N ILE A 637 -3.81 7.34 25.23
CA ILE A 637 -3.13 6.70 26.37
C ILE A 637 -4.12 6.41 27.51
N ALA A 638 -4.94 7.38 27.92
CA ALA A 638 -5.93 7.23 28.98
C ALA A 638 -6.97 6.14 28.66
N ASN A 639 -7.32 5.98 27.38
CA ASN A 639 -8.26 4.98 26.89
C ASN A 639 -7.60 3.62 26.57
N GLY A 640 -6.33 3.42 26.92
CA GLY A 640 -5.64 2.14 26.82
C GLY A 640 -5.23 1.72 25.43
N TYR A 641 -5.01 2.66 24.49
CA TYR A 641 -4.40 2.36 23.20
C TYR A 641 -2.92 1.96 23.39
N GLN A 642 -2.52 0.87 22.79
CA GLN A 642 -1.15 0.37 22.77
C GLN A 642 -0.50 0.61 21.40
N ASP A 643 0.80 0.91 21.28
CA ASP A 643 1.82 0.93 22.35
C ASP A 643 1.90 2.32 23.03
N ARG A 644 1.78 2.34 24.35
CA ARG A 644 1.86 3.58 25.12
C ARG A 644 3.18 4.31 24.94
N ARG A 645 4.32 3.61 24.97
CA ARG A 645 5.67 4.19 24.84
C ARG A 645 5.84 4.91 23.48
N THR A 646 5.24 4.38 22.43
CA THR A 646 5.26 4.98 21.11
C THR A 646 4.47 6.29 21.07
N LEU A 647 3.29 6.33 21.71
CA LEU A 647 2.51 7.56 21.83
C LEU A 647 3.25 8.62 22.68
N GLU A 648 3.86 8.23 23.80
CA GLU A 648 4.66 9.14 24.65
C GLU A 648 5.85 9.73 23.88
N ARG A 649 6.58 8.91 23.12
CA ARG A 649 7.68 9.39 22.24
C ARG A 649 7.18 10.42 21.25
N ARG A 650 6.02 10.15 20.61
CA ARG A 650 5.46 11.07 19.63
C ARG A 650 5.00 12.37 20.26
N ILE A 651 4.38 12.35 21.45
CA ILE A 651 4.03 13.57 22.20
C ILE A 651 5.26 14.41 22.46
N LYS A 652 6.36 13.82 22.97
CA LYS A 652 7.62 14.53 23.23
C LYS A 652 8.21 15.16 21.98
N SER A 653 8.14 14.45 20.85
CA SER A 653 8.62 14.97 19.57
C SER A 653 7.80 16.17 19.08
N VAL A 654 6.46 16.12 19.25
CA VAL A 654 5.57 17.24 18.92
C VAL A 654 5.81 18.43 19.84
N GLU A 655 5.96 18.21 21.15
CA GLU A 655 6.29 19.27 22.11
C GLU A 655 7.64 19.94 21.81
N ALA A 656 8.65 19.14 21.44
CA ALA A 656 9.96 19.66 21.04
C ALA A 656 9.86 20.53 19.78
N TRP A 657 9.07 20.11 18.79
CA TRP A 657 8.85 20.93 17.59
C TRP A 657 8.09 22.23 17.92
N LEU A 658 7.06 22.18 18.76
CA LEU A 658 6.29 23.36 19.21
C LEU A 658 7.14 24.34 20.01
N ALA A 659 8.17 23.88 20.72
CA ALA A 659 9.10 24.75 21.46
C ALA A 659 10.01 25.56 20.50
N LYS A 660 10.29 25.03 19.31
CA LYS A 660 11.08 25.69 18.28
C LYS A 660 10.48 25.41 16.89
N PRO A 661 9.34 26.04 16.55
CA PRO A 661 8.69 25.80 15.29
C PRO A 661 9.56 26.24 14.12
N ASP A 662 9.83 25.29 13.21
CA ASP A 662 10.56 25.52 11.99
C ASP A 662 9.92 24.76 10.84
N LEU A 663 9.72 25.41 9.69
CA LEU A 663 9.15 24.84 8.48
C LEU A 663 10.09 25.06 7.31
N LEU A 664 10.26 24.01 6.51
CA LEU A 664 10.98 24.09 5.24
C LEU A 664 10.21 24.94 4.23
N GLU A 665 10.96 25.57 3.35
CA GLU A 665 10.43 26.33 2.22
C GLU A 665 11.14 25.95 0.93
N ALA A 666 10.40 25.95 -0.19
CA ALA A 666 10.99 25.79 -1.50
C ALA A 666 11.89 27.00 -1.82
N ASP A 667 12.97 26.76 -2.53
CA ASP A 667 13.80 27.85 -3.07
C ASP A 667 13.05 28.55 -4.21
N LYS A 668 13.34 29.83 -4.41
CA LYS A 668 12.62 30.66 -5.40
C LYS A 668 12.83 30.20 -6.85
N ASP A 669 13.97 29.59 -7.12
CA ASP A 669 14.37 29.09 -8.44
C ASP A 669 14.27 27.56 -8.54
N ALA A 670 13.49 26.93 -7.66
CA ALA A 670 13.23 25.51 -7.70
C ALA A 670 12.56 25.12 -9.04
N GLU A 671 12.96 23.96 -9.57
CA GLU A 671 12.45 23.45 -10.84
C GLU A 671 11.30 22.46 -10.62
N TYR A 672 10.26 22.60 -11.42
CA TYR A 672 9.09 21.71 -11.44
C TYR A 672 8.89 21.15 -12.86
N ALA A 673 8.39 19.92 -12.96
CA ALA A 673 8.03 19.31 -14.24
C ALA A 673 6.90 20.07 -14.96
N ALA A 674 6.00 20.67 -14.17
CA ALA A 674 4.98 21.60 -14.64
C ALA A 674 4.52 22.49 -13.49
N VAL A 675 3.99 23.67 -13.82
CA VAL A 675 3.31 24.58 -12.89
C VAL A 675 1.90 24.82 -13.41
N ILE A 676 0.90 24.54 -12.60
CA ILE A 676 -0.51 24.77 -12.92
C ILE A 676 -1.04 25.84 -11.97
N GLU A 677 -1.41 26.97 -12.53
CA GLU A 677 -2.00 28.08 -11.77
C GLU A 677 -3.51 28.04 -11.88
N ILE A 678 -4.22 28.16 -10.76
CA ILE A 678 -5.66 28.13 -10.66
C ILE A 678 -6.12 29.40 -9.96
N ASP A 679 -6.84 30.27 -10.68
CA ASP A 679 -7.47 31.45 -10.07
C ASP A 679 -8.85 31.06 -9.50
N LEU A 680 -9.01 31.20 -8.20
CA LEU A 680 -10.25 30.87 -7.50
C LEU A 680 -11.42 31.79 -7.90
N ALA A 681 -11.13 32.97 -8.47
CA ALA A 681 -12.15 33.87 -9.00
C ALA A 681 -12.90 33.28 -10.22
N ASP A 682 -12.27 32.34 -10.93
CA ASP A 682 -12.84 31.67 -12.10
C ASP A 682 -13.75 30.49 -11.73
N ILE A 683 -13.68 30.01 -10.49
CA ILE A 683 -14.49 28.89 -9.99
C ILE A 683 -15.71 29.46 -9.26
N LYS A 684 -16.88 29.49 -9.91
CA LYS A 684 -18.11 30.10 -9.41
C LYS A 684 -19.25 29.10 -9.13
N GLU A 685 -18.96 27.83 -9.36
CA GLU A 685 -19.91 26.73 -9.20
C GLU A 685 -19.15 25.45 -8.83
N PRO A 686 -19.84 24.42 -8.30
CA PRO A 686 -19.22 23.12 -8.05
C PRO A 686 -18.60 22.49 -9.29
N ILE A 687 -17.54 21.71 -9.05
CA ILE A 687 -16.88 20.86 -10.05
C ILE A 687 -17.12 19.41 -9.67
N VAL A 688 -17.62 18.63 -10.60
CA VAL A 688 -17.88 17.19 -10.41
C VAL A 688 -16.94 16.35 -11.26
N CYS A 689 -16.62 15.13 -10.80
CA CYS A 689 -16.01 14.13 -11.67
C CYS A 689 -17.10 13.20 -12.18
N CYS A 690 -17.21 13.07 -13.51
CA CYS A 690 -18.28 12.33 -14.17
C CYS A 690 -18.10 10.81 -14.02
N PRO A 691 -19.17 10.03 -14.20
CA PRO A 691 -19.08 8.57 -14.11
C PRO A 691 -18.13 8.00 -15.18
N ASN A 692 -17.37 7.14 -14.86
CA ASN A 692 -16.78 6.37 -13.81
C ASN A 692 -15.27 6.62 -13.87
N ASP A 693 -14.88 7.87 -13.89
CA ASP A 693 -13.49 8.31 -14.03
C ASP A 693 -13.22 9.52 -13.11
N PRO A 694 -12.29 9.42 -12.13
CA PRO A 694 -11.98 10.54 -11.25
C PRO A 694 -11.22 11.69 -11.95
N ASP A 695 -10.77 11.50 -13.19
CA ASP A 695 -10.14 12.54 -14.01
C ASP A 695 -11.14 13.32 -14.87
N ASP A 696 -12.36 12.78 -15.11
CA ASP A 696 -13.36 13.44 -15.98
C ASP A 696 -14.08 14.59 -15.23
N ALA A 697 -13.32 15.62 -14.90
CA ALA A 697 -13.80 16.79 -14.16
C ALA A 697 -14.50 17.78 -15.07
N LYS A 698 -15.71 18.20 -14.66
CA LYS A 698 -16.56 19.18 -15.37
C LYS A 698 -17.22 20.13 -14.38
N PHE A 699 -17.61 21.31 -14.84
CA PHE A 699 -18.49 22.17 -14.05
C PHE A 699 -19.86 21.52 -13.87
N MET A 700 -20.46 21.70 -12.71
CA MET A 700 -21.77 21.14 -12.38
C MET A 700 -22.84 21.53 -13.40
N SER A 701 -22.81 22.75 -13.93
CA SER A 701 -23.74 23.23 -14.94
C SER A 701 -23.78 22.38 -16.21
N GLU A 702 -22.68 21.72 -16.56
CA GLU A 702 -22.60 20.84 -17.74
C GLU A 702 -23.40 19.53 -17.58
N VAL A 703 -23.72 19.16 -16.34
CA VAL A 703 -24.46 17.93 -16.00
C VAL A 703 -25.75 18.19 -15.21
N SER A 704 -26.15 19.44 -15.07
CA SER A 704 -27.40 19.84 -14.38
C SER A 704 -28.61 19.09 -14.95
N GLY A 705 -29.54 18.73 -14.06
CA GLY A 705 -30.74 17.98 -14.41
C GLY A 705 -30.58 16.46 -14.41
N THR A 706 -29.36 15.94 -14.32
CA THR A 706 -29.14 14.49 -14.22
C THR A 706 -29.85 13.94 -12.97
N LYS A 707 -30.71 12.94 -13.15
CA LYS A 707 -31.40 12.27 -12.05
C LYS A 707 -30.40 11.55 -11.14
N ILE A 708 -30.59 11.68 -9.83
CA ILE A 708 -29.82 10.99 -8.80
C ILE A 708 -30.73 10.01 -8.05
N ASP A 709 -30.33 8.75 -7.99
CA ASP A 709 -31.07 7.69 -7.30
C ASP A 709 -30.59 7.51 -5.85
N GLU A 710 -29.28 7.56 -5.63
CA GLU A 710 -28.66 7.43 -4.30
C GLU A 710 -27.55 8.47 -4.10
N ALA A 711 -27.28 8.81 -2.85
CA ALA A 711 -26.20 9.71 -2.47
C ALA A 711 -25.39 9.12 -1.32
N PHE A 712 -24.10 9.42 -1.31
CA PHE A 712 -23.20 9.03 -0.23
C PHE A 712 -22.41 10.23 0.28
N ILE A 713 -22.47 10.49 1.58
CA ILE A 713 -21.64 11.47 2.29
C ILE A 713 -20.78 10.72 3.29
N GLY A 714 -19.47 10.69 3.04
CA GLY A 714 -18.48 9.94 3.83
C GLY A 714 -17.11 10.04 3.20
N SER A 715 -16.22 9.09 3.49
CA SER A 715 -14.84 8.97 3.06
C SER A 715 -13.82 9.75 3.89
N CYS A 716 -12.53 9.40 3.70
CA CYS A 716 -11.40 10.07 4.33
C CYS A 716 -11.29 11.56 3.97
N MET A 717 -11.78 11.96 2.80
CA MET A 717 -11.75 13.35 2.31
C MET A 717 -12.89 14.23 2.84
N THR A 718 -13.75 13.72 3.71
CA THR A 718 -14.93 14.46 4.18
C THR A 718 -14.79 14.74 5.67
N ASN A 719 -14.29 15.90 6.05
CA ASN A 719 -14.16 16.31 7.44
C ASN A 719 -15.50 16.74 8.05
N ILE A 720 -15.53 16.94 9.38
CA ILE A 720 -16.72 17.25 10.16
C ILE A 720 -17.50 18.49 9.66
N GLY A 721 -16.80 19.50 9.14
CA GLY A 721 -17.43 20.72 8.63
C GLY A 721 -18.38 20.45 7.47
N HIS A 722 -18.05 19.53 6.59
CA HIS A 722 -18.88 19.16 5.46
C HIS A 722 -20.14 18.37 5.86
N PHE A 723 -20.05 17.57 6.93
CA PHE A 723 -21.25 16.93 7.52
C PHE A 723 -22.19 17.94 8.13
N ARG A 724 -21.66 18.94 8.84
CA ARG A 724 -22.47 20.05 9.37
C ARG A 724 -23.12 20.84 8.25
N ALA A 725 -22.39 21.14 7.18
CA ALA A 725 -22.91 21.83 6.01
C ALA A 725 -24.05 21.05 5.34
N ALA A 726 -23.85 19.76 5.11
CA ALA A 726 -24.88 18.89 4.54
C ALA A 726 -26.15 18.84 5.43
N ALA A 727 -25.98 18.74 6.73
CA ALA A 727 -27.09 18.75 7.69
C ALA A 727 -27.86 20.10 7.66
N LYS A 728 -27.14 21.22 7.55
CA LYS A 728 -27.80 22.55 7.40
C LYS A 728 -28.66 22.63 6.14
N VAL A 729 -28.21 22.09 5.02
CA VAL A 729 -28.99 22.02 3.77
C VAL A 729 -30.23 21.15 3.94
N LEU A 730 -30.13 20.08 4.73
CA LEU A 730 -31.23 19.12 4.97
C LEU A 730 -32.13 19.49 6.15
N GLU A 731 -31.85 20.57 6.86
CA GLU A 731 -32.64 20.99 8.03
C GLU A 731 -34.13 21.19 7.66
N GLY A 732 -35.00 20.60 8.46
CA GLY A 732 -36.46 20.63 8.24
C GLY A 732 -36.98 19.72 7.13
N GLN A 733 -36.09 19.01 6.40
CA GLN A 733 -36.52 18.06 5.39
C GLN A 733 -36.98 16.76 6.04
N ARG A 734 -38.00 16.14 5.41
CA ARG A 734 -38.49 14.80 5.74
C ARG A 734 -38.70 14.04 4.45
N ASP A 735 -38.40 12.75 4.47
CA ASP A 735 -38.64 11.84 3.32
C ASP A 735 -38.08 12.37 1.99
N ILE A 736 -36.81 12.72 2.00
CA ILE A 736 -36.08 13.13 0.78
C ILE A 736 -36.18 12.05 -0.32
N PRO A 737 -36.25 12.43 -1.60
CA PRO A 737 -36.50 11.51 -2.71
C PRO A 737 -35.33 10.58 -3.00
N VAL A 738 -34.13 10.86 -2.50
CA VAL A 738 -32.89 10.12 -2.73
C VAL A 738 -32.51 9.31 -1.50
N ARG A 739 -32.10 8.07 -1.70
CA ARG A 739 -31.55 7.26 -0.62
C ARG A 739 -30.16 7.79 -0.24
N LEU A 740 -30.09 8.47 0.89
CA LEU A 740 -28.86 9.09 1.39
C LEU A 740 -28.17 8.18 2.42
N TRP A 741 -26.90 7.92 2.19
CA TRP A 741 -26.01 7.24 3.13
C TRP A 741 -25.06 8.26 3.78
N VAL A 742 -24.90 8.17 5.10
CA VAL A 742 -24.00 9.05 5.87
C VAL A 742 -23.08 8.19 6.71
N ALA A 743 -21.76 8.31 6.49
CA ALA A 743 -20.73 7.60 7.24
C ALA A 743 -19.58 8.56 7.59
N PRO A 744 -19.53 9.10 8.82
CA PRO A 744 -18.44 10.00 9.21
C PRO A 744 -17.09 9.29 9.20
N PRO A 745 -15.97 10.01 9.04
CA PRO A 745 -14.66 9.38 8.94
C PRO A 745 -14.22 8.72 10.22
N THR A 746 -14.54 9.28 11.39
CA THR A 746 -14.16 8.73 12.68
C THR A 746 -15.31 8.72 13.68
N LYS A 747 -15.15 7.89 14.72
CA LYS A 747 -16.01 7.88 15.90
C LYS A 747 -16.00 9.25 16.62
N MET A 748 -14.89 9.98 16.56
CA MET A 748 -14.79 11.30 17.15
C MET A 748 -15.74 12.28 16.44
N ASP A 749 -15.73 12.28 15.09
CA ASP A 749 -16.66 13.09 14.30
C ASP A 749 -18.12 12.71 14.57
N GLN A 750 -18.41 11.41 14.62
CA GLN A 750 -19.75 10.90 14.94
C GLN A 750 -20.26 11.41 16.28
N ASN A 751 -19.41 11.36 17.31
CA ASN A 751 -19.76 11.80 18.67
C ASN A 751 -20.08 13.30 18.70
N GLU A 752 -19.25 14.14 18.09
CA GLU A 752 -19.49 15.58 18.04
C GLU A 752 -20.75 15.94 17.22
N LEU A 753 -20.93 15.36 16.05
CA LEU A 753 -22.13 15.54 15.25
C LEU A 753 -23.40 15.11 16.00
N THR A 754 -23.31 14.07 16.84
CA THR A 754 -24.42 13.62 17.68
C THR A 754 -24.72 14.62 18.78
N LYS A 755 -23.70 15.11 19.50
CA LYS A 755 -23.84 16.13 20.56
C LYS A 755 -24.43 17.43 20.02
N GLU A 756 -24.02 17.83 18.80
CA GLU A 756 -24.50 19.03 18.12
C GLU A 756 -25.91 18.88 17.50
N GLY A 757 -26.50 17.67 17.53
CA GLY A 757 -27.85 17.40 17.01
C GLY A 757 -27.94 17.10 15.52
N TYR A 758 -26.83 17.09 14.76
CA TYR A 758 -26.83 16.89 13.31
C TYR A 758 -27.24 15.47 12.92
N TYR A 759 -26.96 14.47 13.76
CA TYR A 759 -27.45 13.10 13.52
C TYR A 759 -28.99 13.02 13.57
N SER A 760 -29.62 13.81 14.41
CA SER A 760 -31.08 13.94 14.41
C SER A 760 -31.61 14.54 13.11
N THR A 761 -30.92 15.54 12.56
CA THR A 761 -31.28 16.16 11.27
C THR A 761 -31.18 15.12 10.13
N PHE A 762 -30.09 14.33 10.05
CA PHE A 762 -29.96 13.27 9.07
C PHE A 762 -31.05 12.21 9.21
N GLY A 763 -31.34 11.78 10.42
CA GLY A 763 -32.41 10.81 10.70
C GLY A 763 -33.81 11.33 10.29
N GLN A 764 -34.12 12.59 10.58
CA GLN A 764 -35.39 13.22 10.18
C GLN A 764 -35.54 13.31 8.66
N ALA A 765 -34.47 13.58 7.94
CA ALA A 765 -34.44 13.59 6.48
C ALA A 765 -34.55 12.17 5.86
N GLY A 766 -34.45 11.09 6.66
CA GLY A 766 -34.52 9.71 6.19
C GLY A 766 -33.18 9.17 5.74
N ALA A 767 -32.09 9.81 6.13
CA ALA A 767 -30.74 9.29 5.81
C ALA A 767 -30.42 8.04 6.61
N ARG A 768 -29.70 7.12 5.97
CA ARG A 768 -29.12 5.94 6.61
C ARG A 768 -27.73 6.28 7.13
N THR A 769 -27.56 6.26 8.44
CA THR A 769 -26.28 6.45 9.10
C THR A 769 -25.55 5.12 9.27
N GLU A 770 -24.24 5.12 9.02
CA GLU A 770 -23.39 3.93 9.04
C GLU A 770 -22.24 4.09 10.05
N THR A 771 -21.63 2.96 10.43
CA THR A 771 -20.42 2.92 11.26
C THR A 771 -19.31 3.73 10.58
N PRO A 772 -18.57 4.55 11.34
CA PRO A 772 -17.42 5.27 10.79
C PRO A 772 -16.41 4.37 10.11
N GLY A 773 -15.98 4.74 8.90
CA GLY A 773 -15.02 3.94 8.13
C GLY A 773 -15.20 4.03 6.62
N CYS A 774 -14.61 3.07 5.92
CA CYS A 774 -14.48 3.04 4.46
C CYS A 774 -15.41 2.02 3.77
N SER A 775 -16.31 1.37 4.50
CA SER A 775 -17.11 0.24 3.99
C SER A 775 -17.83 0.56 2.67
N LEU A 776 -18.66 1.60 2.63
CA LEU A 776 -19.39 2.00 1.41
C LEU A 776 -18.48 2.68 0.39
N CYS A 777 -17.56 3.54 0.81
CA CYS A 777 -16.60 4.22 -0.09
C CYS A 777 -15.78 3.22 -0.93
N MET A 778 -15.49 2.06 -0.38
CA MET A 778 -14.74 0.98 -1.01
C MET A 778 -15.64 -0.07 -1.67
N GLY A 779 -16.94 -0.13 -1.34
CA GLY A 779 -17.86 -1.16 -1.81
C GLY A 779 -17.56 -2.56 -1.29
N ASN A 780 -16.86 -2.67 -0.16
CA ASN A 780 -16.43 -3.95 0.41
C ASN A 780 -17.54 -4.67 1.18
N GLN A 781 -18.22 -3.94 2.07
CA GLN A 781 -19.21 -4.52 2.99
C GLN A 781 -20.63 -3.95 2.79
N ALA A 782 -20.73 -2.78 2.18
CA ALA A 782 -21.99 -2.17 1.80
C ALA A 782 -21.89 -1.61 0.38
N GLN A 783 -22.99 -1.68 -0.37
CA GLN A 783 -23.07 -1.21 -1.76
C GLN A 783 -24.39 -0.50 -2.00
N VAL A 784 -24.38 0.44 -2.94
CA VAL A 784 -25.60 1.03 -3.49
C VAL A 784 -26.33 0.06 -4.43
N ARG A 785 -27.56 0.36 -4.77
CA ARG A 785 -28.38 -0.46 -5.67
C ARG A 785 -27.72 -0.63 -7.04
N GLU A 786 -27.82 -1.81 -7.63
CA GLU A 786 -27.37 -2.08 -9.00
C GLU A 786 -28.00 -1.10 -10.00
N GLY A 787 -27.15 -0.57 -10.89
CA GLY A 787 -27.59 0.37 -11.93
C GLY A 787 -27.93 1.78 -11.44
N ALA A 788 -27.73 2.10 -10.16
CA ALA A 788 -28.04 3.43 -9.63
C ALA A 788 -27.12 4.51 -10.20
N THR A 789 -27.67 5.72 -10.39
CA THR A 789 -26.90 6.94 -10.57
C THR A 789 -26.69 7.60 -9.21
N VAL A 790 -25.45 7.83 -8.84
CA VAL A 790 -25.02 8.19 -7.49
C VAL A 790 -24.24 9.50 -7.52
N ILE A 791 -24.51 10.40 -6.57
CA ILE A 791 -23.57 11.47 -6.20
C ILE A 791 -22.85 11.08 -4.92
N SER A 792 -21.54 11.16 -4.90
CA SER A 792 -20.73 10.61 -3.82
C SER A 792 -19.58 11.52 -3.41
N THR A 793 -19.30 11.60 -2.13
CA THR A 793 -18.09 12.21 -1.58
C THR A 793 -16.93 11.20 -1.44
N SER A 794 -17.08 10.00 -1.96
CA SER A 794 -15.97 9.04 -2.02
C SER A 794 -14.79 9.57 -2.81
N THR A 795 -13.64 8.92 -2.65
CA THR A 795 -12.41 9.38 -3.29
C THR A 795 -12.33 9.03 -4.78
N ARG A 796 -12.95 7.92 -5.18
CA ARG A 796 -12.91 7.41 -6.55
C ARG A 796 -14.23 6.78 -6.98
N ASN A 797 -14.45 6.81 -8.29
CA ASN A 797 -15.69 6.35 -8.92
C ASN A 797 -15.42 5.33 -10.05
N PHE A 798 -14.42 4.49 -9.90
CA PHE A 798 -14.16 3.43 -10.88
C PHE A 798 -15.39 2.55 -11.11
N PRO A 799 -15.52 1.93 -12.30
CA PRO A 799 -16.64 1.05 -12.61
C PRO A 799 -16.86 -0.02 -11.52
N ASN A 800 -18.11 -0.23 -11.15
CA ASN A 800 -18.56 -1.22 -10.15
C ASN A 800 -18.04 -1.02 -8.70
N ARG A 801 -17.36 0.07 -8.39
CA ARG A 801 -16.77 0.26 -7.06
C ARG A 801 -17.80 0.42 -5.95
N LEU A 802 -18.81 1.27 -6.11
CA LEU A 802 -19.86 1.49 -5.11
C LEU A 802 -21.01 0.49 -5.23
N GLY A 803 -21.12 -0.20 -6.34
CA GLY A 803 -22.16 -1.17 -6.66
C GLY A 803 -22.07 -1.57 -8.13
N LYS A 804 -22.72 -2.68 -8.47
CA LYS A 804 -22.70 -3.24 -9.82
C LYS A 804 -23.40 -2.33 -10.82
N ASN A 805 -22.79 -2.08 -11.98
CA ASN A 805 -23.32 -1.26 -13.08
C ASN A 805 -23.76 0.15 -12.68
N THR A 806 -23.15 0.75 -11.67
CA THR A 806 -23.50 2.08 -11.17
C THR A 806 -22.83 3.19 -11.97
N ASN A 807 -23.49 4.35 -12.04
CA ASN A 807 -22.97 5.60 -12.59
C ASN A 807 -22.68 6.57 -11.45
N VAL A 808 -21.42 6.75 -11.08
CA VAL A 808 -21.04 7.51 -9.88
C VAL A 808 -20.39 8.83 -10.26
N PHE A 809 -21.05 9.94 -9.86
CA PHE A 809 -20.46 11.28 -9.85
C PHE A 809 -19.72 11.49 -8.54
N LEU A 810 -18.54 12.12 -8.58
CA LEU A 810 -17.87 12.63 -7.38
C LEU A 810 -18.19 14.12 -7.21
N GLY A 811 -18.56 14.52 -6.00
CA GLY A 811 -18.87 15.90 -5.67
C GLY A 811 -18.69 16.21 -4.18
N SER A 812 -18.95 17.45 -3.80
CA SER A 812 -18.93 17.89 -2.40
C SER A 812 -20.10 17.32 -1.60
N ALA A 813 -19.98 17.29 -0.29
CA ALA A 813 -21.08 16.92 0.61
C ALA A 813 -22.24 17.91 0.52
N GLU A 814 -21.94 19.17 0.34
CA GLU A 814 -22.93 20.25 0.12
C GLU A 814 -23.74 19.99 -1.14
N LEU A 815 -23.09 19.66 -2.24
CA LEU A 815 -23.76 19.28 -3.49
C LEU A 815 -24.57 17.99 -3.33
N ALA A 816 -24.00 16.98 -2.68
CA ALA A 816 -24.70 15.71 -2.42
C ALA A 816 -25.98 15.92 -1.59
N ALA A 817 -25.96 16.81 -0.60
CA ALA A 817 -27.14 17.17 0.18
C ALA A 817 -28.21 17.87 -0.67
N VAL A 818 -27.81 18.81 -1.54
CA VAL A 818 -28.76 19.48 -2.47
C VAL A 818 -29.34 18.48 -3.46
N CYS A 819 -28.53 17.62 -4.05
CA CYS A 819 -28.99 16.53 -4.93
C CYS A 819 -29.98 15.60 -4.23
N SER A 820 -29.71 15.27 -2.95
CA SER A 820 -30.58 14.39 -2.15
C SER A 820 -31.94 15.02 -1.93
N LYS A 821 -31.98 16.33 -1.74
CA LYS A 821 -33.23 17.11 -1.57
C LYS A 821 -34.02 17.22 -2.86
N LEU A 822 -33.37 17.40 -4.01
CA LEU A 822 -34.00 17.66 -5.30
C LEU A 822 -34.23 16.41 -6.16
N GLY A 823 -33.57 15.31 -5.88
CA GLY A 823 -33.61 14.09 -6.70
C GLY A 823 -32.78 14.18 -8.00
N ARG A 824 -32.01 15.23 -8.18
CA ARG A 824 -31.21 15.50 -9.38
C ARG A 824 -30.07 16.47 -9.09
N ILE A 825 -29.12 16.56 -10.01
CA ILE A 825 -28.09 17.60 -9.97
C ILE A 825 -28.76 18.98 -10.24
N PRO A 826 -28.55 19.96 -9.36
CA PRO A 826 -29.22 21.29 -9.47
C PRO A 826 -28.63 22.14 -10.60
N THR A 827 -29.33 23.19 -10.95
CA THR A 827 -28.76 24.35 -11.65
C THR A 827 -27.89 25.15 -10.69
N VAL A 828 -27.02 26.01 -11.21
CA VAL A 828 -26.18 26.88 -10.36
C VAL A 828 -27.01 27.76 -9.43
N ALA A 829 -28.12 28.35 -9.94
CA ALA A 829 -28.99 29.18 -9.15
C ALA A 829 -29.67 28.42 -7.99
N GLU A 830 -30.19 27.23 -8.27
CA GLU A 830 -30.76 26.33 -7.23
C GLU A 830 -29.74 25.92 -6.20
N TYR A 831 -28.53 25.57 -6.64
CA TYR A 831 -27.43 25.18 -5.73
C TYR A 831 -27.09 26.33 -4.77
N LEU A 832 -26.87 27.54 -5.29
CA LEU A 832 -26.54 28.72 -4.47
C LEU A 832 -27.70 29.13 -3.53
N GLU A 833 -28.94 28.95 -3.95
CA GLU A 833 -30.12 29.18 -3.10
C GLU A 833 -30.12 28.22 -1.90
N HIS A 834 -29.94 26.90 -2.15
CA HIS A 834 -29.97 25.90 -1.10
C HIS A 834 -28.73 25.92 -0.19
N THR A 835 -27.59 26.36 -0.69
CA THR A 835 -26.36 26.48 0.11
C THR A 835 -26.18 27.84 0.77
N GLY A 836 -27.07 28.78 0.54
CA GLY A 836 -27.07 30.11 1.18
C GLY A 836 -27.08 30.04 2.71
N VAL A 837 -27.76 29.04 3.28
CA VAL A 837 -27.78 28.79 4.73
C VAL A 837 -26.42 28.37 5.27
N VAL A 838 -25.64 27.65 4.47
CA VAL A 838 -24.28 27.23 4.82
C VAL A 838 -23.33 28.43 4.74
N THR A 839 -23.45 29.24 3.70
CA THR A 839 -22.62 30.44 3.51
C THR A 839 -22.84 31.43 4.67
N SER A 840 -24.08 31.61 5.11
CA SER A 840 -24.42 32.47 6.23
C SER A 840 -23.90 31.96 7.58
N ALA A 841 -23.74 30.65 7.75
CA ALA A 841 -23.27 30.02 8.97
C ALA A 841 -21.82 29.45 8.85
N ALA A 842 -21.06 29.89 7.86
CA ALA A 842 -19.77 29.28 7.52
C ALA A 842 -18.79 29.21 8.71
N SER A 843 -18.73 30.25 9.56
CA SER A 843 -17.86 30.25 10.74
C SER A 843 -18.26 29.22 11.82
N GLU A 844 -19.53 28.88 11.89
CA GLU A 844 -20.06 27.86 12.79
C GLU A 844 -19.88 26.45 12.22
N VAL A 845 -20.17 26.29 10.94
CA VAL A 845 -20.19 25.01 10.23
C VAL A 845 -18.80 24.47 10.02
N TYR A 846 -17.89 25.29 9.50
CA TYR A 846 -16.51 24.87 9.16
C TYR A 846 -15.53 25.03 10.32
N ARG A 847 -15.96 24.64 11.52
CA ARG A 847 -15.08 24.40 12.67
C ARG A 847 -14.54 22.98 12.61
N TYR A 848 -13.33 22.79 13.10
CA TYR A 848 -12.65 21.50 13.08
C TYR A 848 -12.44 20.94 14.48
N MET A 849 -11.94 19.69 14.57
CA MET A 849 -11.76 18.96 15.82
C MET A 849 -10.53 19.50 16.57
N ASN A 850 -10.70 20.55 17.36
CA ASN A 850 -9.70 21.08 18.28
C ASN A 850 -9.88 20.44 19.65
N PHE A 851 -9.20 19.31 19.90
CA PHE A 851 -9.38 18.49 21.10
C PHE A 851 -9.02 19.19 22.40
N ASP A 852 -8.10 20.16 22.37
CA ASP A 852 -7.76 21.02 23.51
C ASP A 852 -8.90 22.01 23.90
N GLN A 853 -9.87 22.21 23.02
CA GLN A 853 -11.05 23.06 23.22
C GLN A 853 -12.32 22.24 23.53
N ILE A 854 -12.27 20.92 23.41
CA ILE A 854 -13.37 20.01 23.75
C ILE A 854 -13.15 19.53 25.20
N GLU A 855 -14.04 19.96 26.11
CA GLU A 855 -13.91 19.77 27.56
C GLU A 855 -13.59 18.32 27.96
N GLU A 856 -14.31 17.34 27.41
CA GLU A 856 -14.11 15.91 27.70
C GLU A 856 -12.68 15.45 27.37
N TYR A 857 -12.12 15.85 26.24
CA TYR A 857 -10.77 15.51 25.86
C TYR A 857 -9.72 16.24 26.70
N ALA A 858 -9.93 17.56 26.93
CA ALA A 858 -9.02 18.37 27.71
C ALA A 858 -8.93 17.87 29.16
N GLU A 859 -10.05 17.51 29.81
CA GLU A 859 -10.07 16.98 31.17
C GLU A 859 -9.40 15.62 31.26
N THR A 860 -9.70 14.70 30.34
CA THR A 860 -9.05 13.37 30.30
C THR A 860 -7.53 13.49 30.15
N ALA A 861 -7.07 14.41 29.29
CA ALA A 861 -5.64 14.62 29.05
C ALA A 861 -4.87 15.11 30.29
N LYS A 862 -5.51 15.87 31.19
CA LYS A 862 -4.87 16.34 32.43
C LYS A 862 -4.41 15.19 33.34
N GLY A 863 -5.08 14.04 33.29
CA GLY A 863 -4.74 12.85 34.05
C GLY A 863 -3.53 12.06 33.53
N VAL A 864 -3.00 12.43 32.35
CA VAL A 864 -1.91 11.69 31.70
C VAL A 864 -0.60 12.44 31.81
N THR A 865 0.33 11.88 32.56
CA THR A 865 1.74 12.35 32.64
C THR A 865 2.57 11.62 31.59
N VAL A 866 3.35 12.38 30.83
CA VAL A 866 4.24 11.89 29.74
C VAL A 866 5.69 12.25 30.04
#